data_446fe71f15d76da5a26ec0570dd97d2d
#
_entry.id   446fe71f15d76da5a26ec0570dd97d2d
#
_cell.length_a   1.000
_cell.length_b   1.000
_cell.length_c   1.000
_cell.angle_alpha   90.00
_cell.angle_beta   90.00
_cell.angle_gamma   90.00
#
_symmetry.space_group_name_H-M   'P 1'
#
loop_
_entity.id
_entity.type
_entity.pdbx_description
1 polymer ?
#
loop_
_entity_poly.entity_id
_entity_poly.type
_entity_poly.pdbx_seq_one_letter_code
_entity_poly.pdbx_strand_id
1 'polypeptide(L)'
;MRNLRNIRFGRCPRQHVTAACWDPETDEVLCTAGPTEESSSIELLRIKGDQDISVDLVASWDAPSPTPDLLVDKVVSLQYLSGSATTCIVLEGGDIYTVQEDKFSGGDPHIEIVGSIDAGISTARWSPDEELLVVVTKANTVILMGATFDPVAEVTMTAEDLKASKHVSVGWGKKETQFQGRGAKAMRDPTIPEKVDQGLPSAHEDGSTTISWRGDGAYVAINSVQEGERRVIRVYSREGELDSASEPVDGLEGTLSWRPSGNLMAGIQRLPDRIDVAFFERNGLRHGQFTLRSPSGPVTAHERIRLEWNSDSTVLAVIYKDLIQLWTMGNYHWYLKQEIPIQPDSTCLAWHPEKALRFAAASTTNVLVGEYIFYTARGSCQPPNDNGAVAVIDGETIKLTPFRTANIPPPMSMFEISVSSAAVDIAFGPNNTTFAVLHHKGIDFYEWPMKNGRSVKPELSHKNAFLELETPEYGVPLRITAVGDEFHLFAQEELGFVHSSRKAGDDTVPHMQEPDDVLLATTTYQDGSSLEAYGQNSAGDLLKITTERGLQLLPVRFHTHMPWFEISKVDGEIVAFGLSRNGHIYANERLLAKNCTSFVLTPNHLIFTTNNHFVKFVHLSANVEELEVPVDDPEKDERCRSVERGSRLVTAIPANMSIILQMPRGNLETVFPRAMVVAGIRSLIDEKNYARAFSYCRTQRVDMNILYDHQPEQFLANVGLFLDQIPDVTFIDLFLSSLR
;
A
#
# COMPACT_ATOMS: atom_id res chain seq x y z
N MET A 1 3.62 10.34 -1.39
CA MET A 1 2.57 10.98 -0.56
C MET A 1 1.54 9.98 -0.03
N ARG A 2 1.47 8.77 -0.58
CA ARG A 2 0.47 7.77 -0.17
C ARG A 2 0.95 6.92 1.00
N ASN A 3 0.03 6.57 1.88
CA ASN A 3 0.19 5.60 2.95
C ASN A 3 -0.58 4.32 2.61
N LEU A 4 -0.37 3.26 3.37
CA LEU A 4 -1.19 2.05 3.34
C LEU A 4 -2.21 2.13 4.49
N ARG A 5 -3.48 1.87 4.19
CA ARG A 5 -4.56 1.77 5.18
C ARG A 5 -5.23 0.41 5.06
N ASN A 6 -5.44 -0.24 6.18
CA ASN A 6 -6.18 -1.50 6.22
C ASN A 6 -7.66 -1.26 5.94
N ILE A 7 -8.27 -2.09 5.10
CA ILE A 7 -9.71 -2.10 4.83
C ILE A 7 -10.36 -3.45 5.15
N ARG A 8 -9.54 -4.48 5.36
CA ARG A 8 -10.01 -5.82 5.72
C ARG A 8 -8.93 -6.54 6.52
N PHE A 9 -9.34 -7.16 7.60
CA PHE A 9 -8.44 -7.92 8.45
C PHE A 9 -9.23 -9.04 9.10
N GLY A 10 -8.77 -10.27 8.96
CA GLY A 10 -9.41 -11.45 9.56
C GLY A 10 -8.36 -12.42 10.07
N ARG A 11 -8.67 -13.12 11.16
CA ARG A 11 -7.85 -14.17 11.73
C ARG A 11 -8.65 -15.47 11.79
N CYS A 12 -8.02 -16.56 11.38
CA CYS A 12 -8.54 -17.90 11.46
C CYS A 12 -7.62 -18.74 12.35
N PRO A 13 -7.99 -19.05 13.60
CA PRO A 13 -7.22 -19.94 14.44
C PRO A 13 -7.19 -21.36 13.84
N ARG A 14 -6.01 -21.87 13.56
CA ARG A 14 -5.80 -23.22 13.07
C ARG A 14 -4.39 -23.69 13.44
N GLN A 15 -4.31 -24.87 14.09
CA GLN A 15 -3.05 -25.45 14.49
C GLN A 15 -2.32 -26.14 13.32
N HIS A 16 -0.99 -26.15 13.39
CA HIS A 16 -0.10 -26.87 12.49
C HIS A 16 -0.17 -26.42 11.01
N VAL A 17 -0.50 -25.14 10.75
CA VAL A 17 -0.50 -24.62 9.38
C VAL A 17 0.93 -24.58 8.84
N THR A 18 1.12 -25.14 7.64
CA THR A 18 2.45 -25.30 7.01
C THR A 18 2.61 -24.43 5.77
N ALA A 19 1.57 -24.27 4.96
CA ALA A 19 1.58 -23.43 3.77
C ALA A 19 0.21 -22.81 3.51
N ALA A 20 0.18 -21.73 2.71
CA ALA A 20 -1.06 -21.10 2.24
C ALA A 20 -0.89 -20.56 0.81
N CYS A 21 -1.96 -20.60 0.02
CA CYS A 21 -2.06 -20.00 -1.31
C CYS A 21 -3.48 -19.46 -1.53
N TRP A 22 -3.68 -18.76 -2.64
CA TRP A 22 -4.97 -18.22 -3.06
C TRP A 22 -5.62 -19.06 -4.14
N ASP A 23 -6.92 -19.26 -4.03
CA ASP A 23 -7.81 -19.59 -5.14
C ASP A 23 -8.36 -18.24 -5.69
N PRO A 24 -7.84 -17.72 -6.80
CA PRO A 24 -8.25 -16.41 -7.30
C PRO A 24 -9.68 -16.38 -7.87
N GLU A 25 -10.24 -17.54 -8.22
CA GLU A 25 -11.59 -17.63 -8.78
C GLU A 25 -12.65 -17.41 -7.71
N THR A 26 -12.45 -18.01 -6.52
CA THR A 26 -13.37 -17.90 -5.39
C THR A 26 -12.98 -16.80 -4.41
N ASP A 27 -11.75 -16.23 -4.55
CA ASP A 27 -11.17 -15.26 -3.62
C ASP A 27 -10.98 -15.80 -2.20
N GLU A 28 -10.75 -17.12 -2.10
CA GLU A 28 -10.59 -17.87 -0.86
C GLU A 28 -9.13 -18.33 -0.67
N VAL A 29 -8.77 -18.60 0.58
CA VAL A 29 -7.42 -19.09 0.92
C VAL A 29 -7.45 -20.59 1.08
N LEU A 30 -6.54 -21.28 0.39
CA LEU A 30 -6.22 -22.67 0.65
C LEU A 30 -5.00 -22.75 1.56
N CYS A 31 -5.05 -23.61 2.56
CA CYS A 31 -3.90 -23.86 3.42
C CYS A 31 -3.78 -25.35 3.75
N THR A 32 -2.54 -25.78 4.01
CA THR A 32 -2.24 -27.12 4.50
C THR A 32 -1.98 -27.07 6.01
N ALA A 33 -2.50 -28.07 6.73
CA ALA A 33 -2.17 -28.33 8.13
C ALA A 33 -1.49 -29.72 8.23
N GLY A 34 -0.37 -29.77 8.94
CA GLY A 34 0.49 -30.95 8.96
C GLY A 34 1.40 -31.09 7.73
N PRO A 35 2.23 -32.17 7.68
CA PRO A 35 2.41 -33.18 8.72
C PRO A 35 3.19 -32.64 9.94
N THR A 36 3.14 -33.37 11.04
CA THR A 36 3.85 -33.06 12.29
C THR A 36 4.71 -34.24 12.72
N GLU A 37 5.52 -34.08 13.78
CA GLU A 37 6.28 -35.20 14.36
C GLU A 37 5.38 -36.31 14.94
N GLU A 38 4.14 -35.97 15.29
CA GLU A 38 3.17 -36.90 15.90
C GLU A 38 2.25 -37.56 14.87
N SER A 39 2.07 -36.92 13.70
CA SER A 39 1.13 -37.38 12.66
C SER A 39 1.65 -37.10 11.26
N SER A 40 1.64 -38.12 10.40
CA SER A 40 1.93 -37.98 8.96
C SER A 40 0.76 -37.44 8.15
N SER A 41 -0.39 -37.16 8.77
CA SER A 41 -1.57 -36.65 8.07
C SER A 41 -1.41 -35.22 7.60
N ILE A 42 -1.80 -34.99 6.36
CA ILE A 42 -1.93 -33.66 5.77
C ILE A 42 -3.42 -33.37 5.57
N GLU A 43 -3.87 -32.23 6.02
CA GLU A 43 -5.20 -31.70 5.74
C GLU A 43 -5.08 -30.52 4.79
N LEU A 44 -5.83 -30.52 3.70
CA LEU A 44 -6.04 -29.35 2.85
C LEU A 44 -7.34 -28.67 3.28
N LEU A 45 -7.24 -27.41 3.64
CA LEU A 45 -8.32 -26.61 4.21
C LEU A 45 -8.60 -25.41 3.31
N ARG A 46 -9.87 -25.04 3.21
CA ARG A 46 -10.35 -23.84 2.51
C ARG A 46 -10.92 -22.87 3.53
N ILE A 47 -10.36 -21.66 3.57
CA ILE A 47 -10.78 -20.58 4.44
C ILE A 47 -11.69 -19.66 3.62
N LYS A 48 -12.94 -19.54 4.06
CA LYS A 48 -14.00 -18.77 3.42
C LYS A 48 -14.40 -17.59 4.28
N GLY A 49 -14.93 -16.58 3.62
CA GLY A 49 -15.51 -15.42 4.27
C GLY A 49 -14.50 -14.30 4.56
N ASP A 50 -15.05 -13.16 4.80
CA ASP A 50 -14.32 -11.92 5.04
C ASP A 50 -14.47 -11.43 6.48
N GLN A 51 -15.59 -11.73 7.08
CA GLN A 51 -15.97 -11.32 8.44
C GLN A 51 -16.28 -12.55 9.29
N ASP A 52 -17.17 -13.42 8.81
CA ASP A 52 -17.42 -14.72 9.39
C ASP A 52 -16.51 -15.74 8.70
N ILE A 53 -15.30 -15.88 9.24
CA ILE A 53 -14.32 -16.80 8.68
C ILE A 53 -14.75 -18.23 9.04
N SER A 54 -15.07 -19.00 8.01
CA SER A 54 -15.32 -20.46 8.12
C SER A 54 -14.18 -21.25 7.51
N VAL A 55 -13.96 -22.44 8.03
CA VAL A 55 -12.93 -23.36 7.55
C VAL A 55 -13.59 -24.67 7.13
N ASP A 56 -13.44 -24.99 5.85
CA ASP A 56 -13.92 -26.26 5.30
C ASP A 56 -12.73 -27.20 5.07
N LEU A 57 -12.87 -28.45 5.45
CA LEU A 57 -11.92 -29.50 5.09
C LEU A 57 -12.18 -29.91 3.64
N VAL A 58 -11.17 -29.70 2.78
CA VAL A 58 -11.21 -30.07 1.37
C VAL A 58 -10.81 -31.53 1.20
N ALA A 59 -9.66 -31.91 1.77
CA ALA A 59 -9.09 -33.24 1.65
C ALA A 59 -8.20 -33.57 2.85
N SER A 60 -8.06 -34.87 3.16
CA SER A 60 -7.11 -35.37 4.16
C SER A 60 -6.52 -36.70 3.70
N TRP A 61 -5.20 -36.85 3.84
CA TRP A 61 -4.49 -38.07 3.49
C TRP A 61 -3.24 -38.25 4.35
N ASP A 62 -2.71 -39.46 4.39
CA ASP A 62 -1.46 -39.76 5.04
C ASP A 62 -0.28 -39.64 4.06
N ALA A 63 0.76 -38.92 4.47
CA ALA A 63 2.02 -38.75 3.76
C ALA A 63 3.18 -39.15 4.67
N PRO A 64 3.43 -40.44 4.86
CA PRO A 64 4.51 -40.93 5.71
C PRO A 64 5.85 -40.57 5.07
N SER A 65 6.82 -40.23 5.92
CA SER A 65 8.18 -39.91 5.46
C SER A 65 8.78 -41.07 4.68
N PRO A 66 9.35 -40.82 3.47
CA PRO A 66 9.88 -41.88 2.63
C PRO A 66 11.17 -42.51 3.19
N THR A 67 11.87 -41.80 4.07
CA THR A 67 13.14 -42.26 4.66
C THR A 67 13.14 -42.05 6.17
N PRO A 68 13.79 -42.96 6.94
CA PRO A 68 13.89 -42.83 8.41
C PRO A 68 14.62 -41.59 8.89
N ASP A 69 15.48 -41.01 8.06
CA ASP A 69 16.28 -39.83 8.40
C ASP A 69 15.47 -38.51 8.30
N LEU A 70 14.35 -38.56 7.60
CA LEU A 70 13.43 -37.45 7.47
C LEU A 70 12.28 -37.61 8.49
N LEU A 71 12.39 -36.92 9.63
CA LEU A 71 11.39 -37.04 10.72
C LEU A 71 9.98 -36.62 10.31
N VAL A 72 9.88 -35.56 9.49
CA VAL A 72 8.62 -35.01 9.00
C VAL A 72 8.78 -34.67 7.53
N ASP A 73 7.89 -35.15 6.69
CA ASP A 73 7.85 -34.85 5.26
C ASP A 73 7.12 -33.52 5.01
N LYS A 74 7.84 -32.41 5.14
CA LYS A 74 7.28 -31.05 5.14
C LYS A 74 6.73 -30.64 3.79
N VAL A 75 5.65 -29.85 3.80
CA VAL A 75 5.16 -29.15 2.62
C VAL A 75 6.12 -28.05 2.23
N VAL A 76 6.75 -28.14 1.06
CA VAL A 76 7.69 -27.15 0.52
C VAL A 76 7.07 -26.22 -0.51
N SER A 77 5.93 -26.62 -1.11
CA SER A 77 5.15 -25.78 -2.02
C SER A 77 3.68 -26.13 -1.98
N LEU A 78 2.83 -25.12 -2.01
CA LEU A 78 1.37 -25.22 -2.16
C LEU A 78 0.94 -24.19 -3.20
N GLN A 79 0.23 -24.62 -4.24
CA GLN A 79 -0.27 -23.75 -5.29
C GLN A 79 -1.60 -24.26 -5.83
N TYR A 80 -2.58 -23.37 -5.96
CA TYR A 80 -3.80 -23.62 -6.72
C TYR A 80 -3.55 -23.31 -8.19
N LEU A 81 -3.88 -24.25 -9.08
CA LEU A 81 -3.75 -24.14 -10.52
C LEU A 81 -5.11 -23.83 -11.13
N SER A 82 -5.32 -22.58 -11.51
CA SER A 82 -6.61 -22.09 -12.01
C SER A 82 -7.05 -22.81 -13.29
N GLY A 83 -6.12 -23.07 -14.20
CA GLY A 83 -6.42 -23.72 -15.48
C GLY A 83 -6.97 -25.14 -15.39
N SER A 84 -6.63 -25.88 -14.34
CA SER A 84 -7.11 -27.26 -14.09
C SER A 84 -8.04 -27.37 -12.88
N ALA A 85 -8.26 -26.27 -12.14
CA ALA A 85 -8.98 -26.25 -10.86
C ALA A 85 -8.44 -27.30 -9.87
N THR A 86 -7.10 -27.41 -9.78
CA THR A 86 -6.39 -28.45 -9.02
C THR A 86 -5.41 -27.79 -8.06
N THR A 87 -5.31 -28.31 -6.84
CA THR A 87 -4.29 -27.87 -5.87
C THR A 87 -3.08 -28.78 -5.94
N CYS A 88 -1.91 -28.22 -6.20
CA CYS A 88 -0.62 -28.93 -6.21
C CYS A 88 0.10 -28.76 -4.89
N ILE A 89 0.53 -29.85 -4.28
CA ILE A 89 1.27 -29.93 -3.02
C ILE A 89 2.59 -30.67 -3.27
N VAL A 90 3.72 -30.05 -2.94
CA VAL A 90 5.05 -30.67 -3.07
C VAL A 90 5.64 -30.91 -1.70
N LEU A 91 6.12 -32.10 -1.46
CA LEU A 91 6.71 -32.52 -0.19
C LEU A 91 8.25 -32.58 -0.24
N GLU A 92 8.88 -32.38 0.90
CA GLU A 92 10.35 -32.40 1.07
C GLU A 92 10.96 -33.76 0.74
N GLY A 93 10.21 -34.84 0.99
CA GLY A 93 10.61 -36.21 0.68
C GLY A 93 10.69 -36.54 -0.80
N GLY A 94 10.02 -35.76 -1.65
CA GLY A 94 10.08 -35.88 -3.09
C GLY A 94 8.74 -36.07 -3.79
N ASP A 95 7.67 -36.37 -3.06
CA ASP A 95 6.37 -36.62 -3.64
C ASP A 95 5.65 -35.32 -4.03
N ILE A 96 4.98 -35.37 -5.18
CA ILE A 96 4.15 -34.28 -5.71
C ILE A 96 2.71 -34.80 -5.79
N TYR A 97 1.84 -34.17 -5.02
CA TYR A 97 0.40 -34.47 -4.95
C TYR A 97 -0.40 -33.45 -5.74
N THR A 98 -1.49 -33.93 -6.33
CA THR A 98 -2.56 -33.08 -6.83
C THR A 98 -3.87 -33.44 -6.15
N VAL A 99 -4.64 -32.43 -5.79
CA VAL A 99 -5.96 -32.56 -5.19
C VAL A 99 -6.96 -31.82 -6.06
N GLN A 100 -7.92 -32.55 -6.61
CA GLN A 100 -9.02 -31.99 -7.40
C GLN A 100 -10.32 -32.09 -6.62
N GLU A 101 -10.97 -30.95 -6.40
CA GLU A 101 -12.25 -30.88 -5.71
C GLU A 101 -13.40 -31.19 -6.66
N ASP A 102 -14.36 -32.01 -6.22
CA ASP A 102 -15.63 -32.14 -6.93
C ASP A 102 -16.62 -31.05 -6.47
N LYS A 103 -16.49 -29.86 -7.07
CA LYS A 103 -17.33 -28.69 -6.75
C LYS A 103 -18.81 -28.86 -7.13
N PHE A 104 -19.17 -29.86 -7.95
CA PHE A 104 -20.52 -29.98 -8.54
C PHE A 104 -21.36 -31.10 -7.96
N SER A 105 -20.78 -32.24 -7.64
CA SER A 105 -21.55 -33.42 -7.17
C SER A 105 -21.37 -33.66 -5.67
N GLY A 106 -20.49 -32.95 -4.99
CA GLY A 106 -20.21 -33.15 -3.56
C GLY A 106 -19.60 -34.53 -3.28
N GLY A 107 -18.91 -35.10 -4.27
CA GLY A 107 -18.13 -36.31 -4.14
C GLY A 107 -16.83 -36.11 -3.37
N ASP A 108 -16.17 -37.21 -2.99
CA ASP A 108 -14.87 -37.17 -2.34
C ASP A 108 -13.83 -36.55 -3.30
N PRO A 109 -12.90 -35.72 -2.79
CA PRO A 109 -11.84 -35.11 -3.59
C PRO A 109 -10.92 -36.20 -4.17
N HIS A 110 -10.50 -36.02 -5.41
CA HIS A 110 -9.53 -36.90 -6.06
C HIS A 110 -8.11 -36.48 -5.68
N ILE A 111 -7.38 -37.38 -5.03
CA ILE A 111 -5.99 -37.18 -4.59
C ILE A 111 -5.10 -38.13 -5.39
N GLU A 112 -4.08 -37.61 -6.03
CA GLU A 112 -3.14 -38.37 -6.88
C GLU A 112 -1.70 -37.96 -6.63
N ILE A 113 -0.77 -38.94 -6.59
CA ILE A 113 0.67 -38.67 -6.67
C ILE A 113 1.04 -38.64 -8.15
N VAL A 114 1.36 -37.46 -8.64
CA VAL A 114 1.67 -37.22 -10.05
C VAL A 114 3.17 -37.28 -10.38
N GLY A 115 3.99 -37.30 -9.35
CA GLY A 115 5.45 -37.44 -9.50
C GLY A 115 6.13 -37.74 -8.17
N SER A 116 7.31 -38.36 -8.24
CA SER A 116 8.18 -38.60 -7.09
C SER A 116 9.64 -38.44 -7.49
N ILE A 117 10.43 -37.78 -6.65
CA ILE A 117 11.85 -37.49 -6.87
C ILE A 117 12.67 -38.09 -5.75
N ASP A 118 13.35 -39.21 -6.01
CA ASP A 118 14.10 -40.00 -5.02
C ASP A 118 15.17 -39.20 -4.25
N ALA A 119 15.73 -38.17 -4.88
CA ALA A 119 16.74 -37.30 -4.25
C ALA A 119 16.17 -36.36 -3.18
N GLY A 120 14.83 -36.31 -3.01
CA GLY A 120 14.14 -35.34 -2.18
C GLY A 120 14.17 -33.93 -2.75
N ILE A 121 13.31 -33.08 -2.27
CA ILE A 121 13.12 -31.71 -2.77
C ILE A 121 13.50 -30.70 -1.69
N SER A 122 14.36 -29.73 -2.07
CA SER A 122 14.74 -28.61 -1.20
C SER A 122 13.68 -27.49 -1.28
N THR A 123 13.18 -27.19 -2.48
CA THR A 123 12.18 -26.16 -2.73
C THR A 123 11.52 -26.35 -4.10
N ALA A 124 10.29 -25.90 -4.25
CA ALA A 124 9.58 -25.92 -5.53
C ALA A 124 8.73 -24.64 -5.67
N ARG A 125 8.56 -24.15 -6.90
CA ARG A 125 7.69 -22.99 -7.17
C ARG A 125 7.17 -23.01 -8.60
N TRP A 126 5.88 -22.79 -8.77
CA TRP A 126 5.22 -22.61 -10.05
C TRP A 126 5.56 -21.27 -10.70
N SER A 127 5.62 -21.24 -12.01
CA SER A 127 5.69 -20.01 -12.79
C SER A 127 4.39 -19.20 -12.64
N PRO A 128 4.42 -17.87 -12.82
CA PRO A 128 3.23 -17.02 -12.66
C PRO A 128 2.08 -17.34 -13.63
N ASP A 129 2.38 -17.97 -14.75
CA ASP A 129 1.41 -18.43 -15.77
C ASP A 129 0.92 -19.87 -15.53
N GLU A 130 1.36 -20.51 -14.45
CA GLU A 130 1.00 -21.89 -14.04
C GLU A 130 1.40 -22.98 -15.08
N GLU A 131 2.31 -22.67 -16.03
CA GLU A 131 2.72 -23.62 -17.07
C GLU A 131 3.94 -24.46 -16.69
N LEU A 132 4.81 -23.95 -15.79
CA LEU A 132 6.04 -24.62 -15.38
C LEU A 132 6.20 -24.69 -13.87
N LEU A 133 6.52 -25.87 -13.37
CA LEU A 133 6.99 -26.10 -12.00
C LEU A 133 8.51 -26.22 -12.00
N VAL A 134 9.20 -25.38 -11.22
CA VAL A 134 10.63 -25.54 -10.95
C VAL A 134 10.82 -26.20 -9.61
N VAL A 135 11.58 -27.28 -9.61
CA VAL A 135 11.97 -28.04 -8.43
C VAL A 135 13.49 -27.99 -8.28
N VAL A 136 13.96 -27.73 -7.09
CA VAL A 136 15.39 -27.90 -6.74
C VAL A 136 15.50 -29.07 -5.78
N THR A 137 16.27 -30.07 -6.18
CA THR A 137 16.48 -31.29 -5.40
C THR A 137 17.53 -31.08 -4.29
N LYS A 138 17.56 -31.95 -3.29
CA LYS A 138 18.62 -31.98 -2.27
C LYS A 138 19.99 -32.32 -2.86
N ALA A 139 20.03 -32.87 -4.08
CA ALA A 139 21.26 -33.13 -4.85
C ALA A 139 21.74 -31.94 -5.70
N ASN A 140 21.21 -30.71 -5.46
CA ASN A 140 21.53 -29.51 -6.22
C ASN A 140 21.21 -29.59 -7.73
N THR A 141 20.19 -30.33 -8.10
CA THR A 141 19.68 -30.41 -9.47
C THR A 141 18.42 -29.57 -9.59
N VAL A 142 18.33 -28.74 -10.62
CA VAL A 142 17.15 -27.96 -11.00
C VAL A 142 16.40 -28.74 -12.07
N ILE A 143 15.13 -29.05 -11.79
CA ILE A 143 14.25 -29.77 -12.70
C ILE A 143 13.10 -28.81 -13.07
N LEU A 144 12.88 -28.58 -14.35
CA LEU A 144 11.73 -27.87 -14.87
C LEU A 144 10.73 -28.90 -15.39
N MET A 145 9.49 -28.84 -14.88
CA MET A 145 8.38 -29.71 -15.27
C MET A 145 7.26 -28.91 -15.90
N GLY A 146 6.60 -29.45 -16.92
CA GLY A 146 5.39 -28.85 -17.48
C GLY A 146 4.17 -29.00 -16.59
N ALA A 147 3.03 -28.43 -17.00
CA ALA A 147 1.75 -28.57 -16.28
C ALA A 147 1.24 -30.04 -16.18
N THR A 148 1.76 -30.93 -17.00
CA THR A 148 1.51 -32.38 -16.97
C THR A 148 2.51 -33.14 -16.10
N PHE A 149 3.41 -32.45 -15.40
CA PHE A 149 4.50 -32.98 -14.56
C PHE A 149 5.57 -33.75 -15.31
N ASP A 150 5.60 -33.62 -16.64
CA ASP A 150 6.69 -34.18 -17.46
C ASP A 150 7.93 -33.27 -17.35
N PRO A 151 9.15 -33.83 -17.18
CA PRO A 151 10.37 -33.04 -17.10
C PRO A 151 10.68 -32.42 -18.48
N VAL A 152 10.85 -31.11 -18.51
CA VAL A 152 11.20 -30.30 -19.71
C VAL A 152 12.71 -30.11 -19.80
N ALA A 153 13.34 -29.82 -18.66
CA ALA A 153 14.78 -29.63 -18.55
C ALA A 153 15.30 -30.06 -17.19
N GLU A 154 16.55 -30.54 -17.16
CA GLU A 154 17.25 -30.91 -15.94
C GLU A 154 18.67 -30.31 -15.99
N VAL A 155 19.07 -29.57 -14.96
CA VAL A 155 20.36 -28.88 -14.91
C VAL A 155 20.95 -29.02 -13.51
N THR A 156 22.21 -29.52 -13.45
CA THR A 156 22.93 -29.59 -12.18
C THR A 156 23.65 -28.28 -11.91
N MET A 157 23.48 -27.71 -10.72
CA MET A 157 24.20 -26.51 -10.27
C MET A 157 25.64 -26.85 -9.92
N THR A 158 26.61 -26.16 -10.55
CA THR A 158 28.03 -26.43 -10.39
C THR A 158 28.83 -25.17 -10.02
N ALA A 159 30.06 -25.35 -9.53
CA ALA A 159 30.99 -24.23 -9.30
C ALA A 159 31.42 -23.52 -10.60
N GLU A 160 31.29 -24.18 -11.76
CA GLU A 160 31.61 -23.56 -13.04
C GLU A 160 30.64 -22.46 -13.43
N ASP A 161 29.40 -22.53 -12.95
CA ASP A 161 28.35 -21.52 -13.15
C ASP A 161 28.81 -20.13 -12.67
N LEU A 162 29.69 -20.07 -11.65
CA LEU A 162 30.25 -18.83 -11.11
C LEU A 162 31.08 -18.06 -12.15
N LYS A 163 31.60 -18.76 -13.17
CA LYS A 163 32.38 -18.16 -14.27
C LYS A 163 31.48 -17.59 -15.38
N ALA A 164 30.20 -17.94 -15.37
CA ALA A 164 29.23 -17.48 -16.37
C ALA A 164 28.78 -16.02 -16.15
N SER A 165 29.34 -15.32 -15.18
CA SER A 165 28.98 -13.94 -14.88
C SER A 165 29.39 -13.00 -16.02
N LYS A 166 28.43 -12.50 -16.78
CA LYS A 166 28.59 -11.49 -17.84
C LYS A 166 28.69 -10.07 -17.25
N HIS A 167 29.50 -9.88 -16.21
CA HIS A 167 29.58 -8.58 -15.56
C HIS A 167 30.37 -7.57 -16.39
N VAL A 168 29.66 -6.74 -17.12
CA VAL A 168 30.22 -5.49 -17.65
C VAL A 168 29.83 -4.38 -16.68
N SER A 169 30.74 -4.03 -15.78
CA SER A 169 30.58 -2.87 -14.90
C SER A 169 30.63 -1.58 -15.73
N VAL A 170 29.50 -1.08 -16.18
CA VAL A 170 29.39 0.19 -16.92
C VAL A 170 29.41 1.43 -16.01
N GLY A 171 29.69 1.28 -14.72
CA GLY A 171 29.84 2.40 -13.78
C GLY A 171 28.54 3.19 -13.44
N TRP A 172 27.39 2.74 -13.87
CA TRP A 172 26.11 3.47 -13.75
C TRP A 172 25.22 3.07 -12.56
N GLY A 173 25.66 2.28 -11.62
CA GLY A 173 24.81 1.73 -10.59
C GLY A 173 25.24 1.98 -9.14
N LYS A 174 26.41 2.56 -8.88
CA LYS A 174 26.83 2.82 -7.51
C LYS A 174 26.18 4.10 -6.98
N LYS A 175 25.42 3.97 -5.87
CA LYS A 175 24.74 5.06 -5.14
C LYS A 175 25.61 6.28 -4.88
N GLU A 176 26.92 6.08 -4.85
CA GLU A 176 27.94 7.07 -4.54
C GLU A 176 28.23 8.06 -5.69
N THR A 177 27.87 7.72 -6.93
CA THR A 177 28.19 8.56 -8.09
C THR A 177 27.06 9.43 -8.62
N GLN A 178 25.81 9.10 -8.32
CA GLN A 178 24.65 9.83 -8.87
C GLN A 178 24.07 10.93 -7.96
N PHE A 179 24.19 10.80 -6.64
CA PHE A 179 23.50 11.70 -5.69
C PHE A 179 24.40 12.48 -4.74
N GLN A 180 25.68 12.25 -4.76
CA GLN A 180 26.63 13.08 -4.03
C GLN A 180 27.23 14.09 -5.03
N GLY A 181 26.92 15.39 -4.85
CA GLY A 181 27.44 16.45 -5.70
C GLY A 181 28.98 16.46 -5.79
N ARG A 182 29.54 17.30 -6.67
CA ARG A 182 31.01 17.40 -6.94
C ARG A 182 31.89 17.42 -5.68
N GLY A 183 31.40 17.86 -4.52
CA GLY A 183 32.11 17.87 -3.24
C GLY A 183 32.33 16.51 -2.61
N ALA A 184 31.45 15.54 -2.83
CA ALA A 184 31.58 14.21 -2.22
C ALA A 184 32.66 13.34 -2.88
N LYS A 185 32.93 13.55 -4.17
CA LYS A 185 34.06 12.94 -4.87
C LYS A 185 35.43 13.43 -4.35
N ALA A 186 35.48 14.66 -3.84
CA ALA A 186 36.71 15.25 -3.30
C ALA A 186 36.98 14.83 -1.84
N MET A 187 36.01 14.27 -1.12
CA MET A 187 36.16 13.81 0.27
C MET A 187 36.56 12.33 0.39
N ARG A 188 36.62 11.61 -0.70
CA ARG A 188 37.03 10.19 -0.68
C ARG A 188 38.56 10.13 -0.61
N ASP A 189 39.08 9.58 0.48
CA ASP A 189 40.50 9.28 0.59
C ASP A 189 40.84 8.13 -0.39
N PRO A 190 41.62 8.41 -1.45
CA PRO A 190 41.95 7.39 -2.46
C PRO A 190 42.87 6.28 -1.90
N THR A 191 43.36 6.43 -0.68
CA THR A 191 44.24 5.45 -0.02
C THR A 191 43.48 4.39 0.78
N ILE A 192 42.14 4.58 1.01
CA ILE A 192 41.30 3.56 1.63
C ILE A 192 40.87 2.58 0.55
N PRO A 193 41.34 1.30 0.61
CA PRO A 193 40.93 0.30 -0.38
C PRO A 193 39.41 0.12 -0.36
N GLU A 194 38.82 0.09 -1.56
CA GLU A 194 37.40 -0.25 -1.69
C GLU A 194 37.20 -1.66 -1.13
N LYS A 195 36.34 -1.81 -0.12
CA LYS A 195 36.01 -3.13 0.42
C LYS A 195 35.27 -3.90 -0.68
N VAL A 196 35.97 -4.86 -1.27
CA VAL A 196 35.37 -5.76 -2.25
C VAL A 196 34.74 -6.92 -1.50
N ASP A 197 33.46 -7.15 -1.65
CA ASP A 197 32.79 -8.30 -1.08
C ASP A 197 33.40 -9.59 -1.68
N GLN A 198 33.71 -10.55 -0.81
CA GLN A 198 34.29 -11.83 -1.19
C GLN A 198 33.25 -12.97 -1.23
N GLY A 199 32.01 -12.69 -0.82
CA GLY A 199 30.96 -13.67 -0.68
C GLY A 199 31.06 -14.49 0.60
N LEU A 200 31.60 -13.89 1.67
CA LEU A 200 31.66 -14.56 2.96
C LEU A 200 30.24 -14.93 3.44
N PRO A 201 30.06 -16.14 3.99
CA PRO A 201 28.74 -16.57 4.45
C PRO A 201 28.25 -15.69 5.60
N SER A 202 26.91 -15.60 5.71
CA SER A 202 26.27 -15.00 6.88
C SER A 202 26.61 -15.81 8.13
N ALA A 203 26.69 -15.15 9.29
CA ALA A 203 26.78 -15.84 10.58
C ALA A 203 25.55 -16.75 10.86
N HIS A 204 24.50 -16.57 10.13
CA HIS A 204 23.20 -17.30 10.22
C HIS A 204 22.88 -18.06 8.94
N GLU A 205 23.90 -18.51 8.20
CA GLU A 205 23.72 -19.34 7.02
C GLU A 205 23.03 -20.66 7.40
N ASP A 206 21.83 -20.89 6.85
CA ASP A 206 21.00 -22.07 7.14
C ASP A 206 21.00 -23.11 6.01
N GLY A 207 21.76 -22.88 4.94
CA GLY A 207 21.82 -23.74 3.76
C GLY A 207 20.53 -23.73 2.91
N SER A 208 19.55 -22.92 3.26
CA SER A 208 18.26 -22.90 2.55
C SER A 208 18.38 -22.46 1.09
N THR A 209 17.58 -23.07 0.23
CA THR A 209 17.43 -22.69 -1.18
C THR A 209 16.10 -22.03 -1.41
N THR A 210 16.06 -20.97 -2.23
CA THR A 210 14.83 -20.25 -2.57
C THR A 210 14.74 -20.04 -4.08
N ILE A 211 13.53 -20.24 -4.62
CA ILE A 211 13.19 -20.01 -6.01
C ILE A 211 12.32 -18.75 -6.11
N SER A 212 12.57 -17.90 -7.08
CA SER A 212 11.72 -16.77 -7.39
C SER A 212 11.63 -16.51 -8.89
N TRP A 213 10.41 -16.43 -9.41
CA TRP A 213 10.13 -16.14 -10.80
C TRP A 213 10.02 -14.64 -11.08
N ARG A 214 10.44 -14.21 -12.27
CA ARG A 214 10.03 -12.92 -12.81
C ARG A 214 8.55 -12.98 -13.20
N GLY A 215 7.82 -11.87 -13.04
CA GLY A 215 6.36 -11.87 -13.18
C GLY A 215 5.81 -12.25 -14.59
N ASP A 216 6.64 -12.20 -15.62
CA ASP A 216 6.30 -12.67 -16.97
C ASP A 216 6.62 -14.16 -17.23
N GLY A 217 7.15 -14.86 -16.22
CA GLY A 217 7.54 -16.28 -16.34
C GLY A 217 8.73 -16.57 -17.26
N ALA A 218 9.40 -15.55 -17.82
CA ALA A 218 10.49 -15.76 -18.77
C ALA A 218 11.83 -16.14 -18.12
N TYR A 219 12.00 -15.82 -16.83
CA TYR A 219 13.21 -16.13 -16.06
C TYR A 219 12.86 -16.54 -14.65
N VAL A 220 13.69 -17.43 -14.11
CA VAL A 220 13.64 -17.89 -12.73
C VAL A 220 15.00 -17.68 -12.07
N ALA A 221 14.99 -17.21 -10.82
CA ALA A 221 16.18 -17.06 -10.01
C ALA A 221 16.18 -18.07 -8.87
N ILE A 222 17.35 -18.67 -8.61
CA ILE A 222 17.58 -19.66 -7.56
C ILE A 222 18.71 -19.15 -6.69
N ASN A 223 18.43 -18.94 -5.42
CA ASN A 223 19.42 -18.57 -4.40
C ASN A 223 19.80 -19.82 -3.60
N SER A 224 21.01 -20.28 -3.74
CA SER A 224 21.52 -21.49 -3.09
C SER A 224 22.98 -21.35 -2.66
N VAL A 225 23.42 -22.19 -1.75
CA VAL A 225 24.84 -22.28 -1.37
C VAL A 225 25.57 -23.19 -2.36
N GLN A 226 26.66 -22.70 -2.93
CA GLN A 226 27.58 -23.55 -3.69
C GLN A 226 28.61 -24.14 -2.73
N GLU A 227 28.61 -25.44 -2.60
CA GLU A 227 29.51 -26.15 -1.69
C GLU A 227 30.98 -25.78 -1.93
N GLY A 228 31.72 -25.47 -0.86
CA GLY A 228 33.11 -25.06 -0.89
C GLY A 228 33.36 -23.65 -1.44
N GLU A 229 32.34 -22.90 -1.83
CA GLU A 229 32.47 -21.57 -2.42
C GLU A 229 31.69 -20.53 -1.60
N ARG A 230 30.51 -20.17 -2.08
CA ARG A 230 29.67 -19.09 -1.51
C ARG A 230 28.21 -19.27 -1.83
N ARG A 231 27.35 -18.46 -1.23
CA ARG A 231 25.95 -18.31 -1.64
C ARG A 231 25.87 -17.57 -2.99
N VAL A 232 25.03 -18.06 -3.91
CA VAL A 232 24.92 -17.58 -5.29
C VAL A 232 23.47 -17.51 -5.71
N ILE A 233 23.10 -16.40 -6.35
CA ILE A 233 21.83 -16.28 -7.07
C ILE A 233 22.12 -16.61 -8.54
N ARG A 234 21.55 -17.70 -9.03
CA ARG A 234 21.60 -18.12 -10.44
C ARG A 234 20.30 -17.75 -11.13
N VAL A 235 20.40 -17.21 -12.33
CA VAL A 235 19.24 -16.88 -13.14
C VAL A 235 19.20 -17.81 -14.34
N TYR A 236 18.08 -18.50 -14.52
CA TYR A 236 17.85 -19.40 -15.65
C TYR A 236 16.74 -18.85 -16.53
N SER A 237 16.83 -19.13 -17.83
CA SER A 237 15.73 -18.91 -18.75
C SER A 237 14.61 -19.94 -18.53
N ARG A 238 13.48 -19.73 -19.17
CA ARG A 238 12.33 -20.66 -19.16
C ARG A 238 12.69 -22.05 -19.72
N GLU A 239 13.68 -22.12 -20.59
CA GLU A 239 14.19 -23.34 -21.19
C GLU A 239 15.23 -24.07 -20.33
N GLY A 240 15.57 -23.51 -19.16
CA GLY A 240 16.57 -24.09 -18.25
C GLY A 240 18.03 -23.69 -18.56
N GLU A 241 18.26 -22.71 -19.46
CA GLU A 241 19.59 -22.21 -19.74
C GLU A 241 20.05 -21.20 -18.70
N LEU A 242 21.29 -21.34 -18.21
CA LEU A 242 21.89 -20.39 -17.26
C LEU A 242 22.17 -19.06 -17.97
N ASP A 243 21.48 -17.99 -17.55
CA ASP A 243 21.67 -16.62 -18.07
C ASP A 243 22.79 -15.89 -17.30
N SER A 244 22.81 -15.99 -15.99
CA SER A 244 23.79 -15.30 -15.12
C SER A 244 23.93 -15.90 -13.74
N ALA A 245 25.02 -15.54 -13.05
CA ALA A 245 25.25 -15.79 -11.63
C ALA A 245 25.58 -14.47 -10.91
N SER A 246 25.14 -14.29 -9.68
CA SER A 246 25.35 -13.06 -8.93
C SER A 246 26.84 -12.82 -8.58
N GLU A 247 27.22 -11.54 -8.50
CA GLU A 247 28.50 -11.16 -7.93
C GLU A 247 28.60 -11.58 -6.46
N PRO A 248 29.82 -11.71 -5.90
CA PRO A 248 29.99 -12.00 -4.47
C PRO A 248 29.39 -10.91 -3.60
N VAL A 249 28.67 -11.32 -2.55
CA VAL A 249 28.12 -10.41 -1.53
C VAL A 249 28.30 -11.05 -0.17
N ASP A 250 29.03 -10.35 0.73
CA ASP A 250 29.28 -10.82 2.08
C ASP A 250 27.99 -10.81 2.90
N GLY A 251 27.72 -11.90 3.63
CA GLY A 251 26.54 -12.00 4.49
C GLY A 251 25.20 -12.16 3.76
N LEU A 252 25.22 -12.58 2.49
CA LEU A 252 24.00 -12.91 1.76
C LEU A 252 23.32 -14.13 2.36
N GLU A 253 21.99 -14.05 2.62
CA GLU A 253 21.15 -15.12 3.18
C GLU A 253 20.26 -15.79 2.12
N GLY A 254 19.58 -16.89 2.51
CA GLY A 254 18.83 -17.75 1.59
C GLY A 254 17.60 -17.13 0.96
N THR A 255 17.02 -16.10 1.54
CA THR A 255 15.78 -15.49 1.00
C THR A 255 16.00 -14.76 -0.32
N LEU A 256 15.01 -14.84 -1.20
CA LEU A 256 15.02 -14.19 -2.51
C LEU A 256 13.59 -13.89 -2.94
N SER A 257 13.34 -12.69 -3.44
CA SER A 257 12.07 -12.34 -4.09
C SER A 257 12.31 -11.48 -5.32
N TRP A 258 11.90 -11.96 -6.49
CA TRP A 258 11.98 -11.20 -7.73
C TRP A 258 10.80 -10.23 -7.81
N ARG A 259 11.08 -8.97 -8.08
CA ARG A 259 10.04 -7.98 -8.33
C ARG A 259 9.27 -8.36 -9.61
N PRO A 260 7.95 -8.57 -9.57
CA PRO A 260 7.20 -9.04 -10.73
C PRO A 260 7.40 -8.20 -11.98
N SER A 261 7.46 -6.87 -11.86
CA SER A 261 7.77 -5.99 -13.00
C SER A 261 9.27 -5.66 -13.06
N GLY A 262 9.93 -6.06 -14.14
CA GLY A 262 11.32 -5.70 -14.42
C GLY A 262 12.35 -6.75 -13.98
N ASN A 263 13.59 -6.31 -13.75
CA ASN A 263 14.74 -7.21 -13.57
C ASN A 263 15.36 -7.15 -12.16
N LEU A 264 14.63 -6.62 -11.17
CA LEU A 264 15.15 -6.40 -9.83
C LEU A 264 14.78 -7.56 -8.89
N MET A 265 15.75 -8.16 -8.26
CA MET A 265 15.60 -9.19 -7.22
C MET A 265 16.00 -8.62 -5.87
N ALA A 266 15.26 -8.94 -4.81
CA ALA A 266 15.56 -8.57 -3.44
C ALA A 266 16.09 -9.77 -2.66
N GLY A 267 17.20 -9.60 -1.93
CA GLY A 267 17.77 -10.56 -1.02
C GLY A 267 18.17 -9.91 0.30
N ILE A 268 18.41 -10.68 1.34
CA ILE A 268 18.90 -10.19 2.64
C ILE A 268 20.41 -10.29 2.71
N GLN A 269 21.03 -9.19 3.09
CA GLN A 269 22.44 -9.12 3.47
C GLN A 269 22.54 -8.81 4.95
N ARG A 270 23.03 -9.74 5.75
CA ARG A 270 23.25 -9.54 7.18
C ARG A 270 24.70 -9.17 7.45
N LEU A 271 24.89 -7.95 7.95
CA LEU A 271 26.19 -7.43 8.39
C LEU A 271 26.26 -7.42 9.91
N PRO A 272 27.44 -7.30 10.51
CA PRO A 272 27.59 -7.33 11.98
C PRO A 272 26.84 -6.22 12.72
N ASP A 273 26.60 -5.08 12.06
CA ASP A 273 26.02 -3.87 12.62
C ASP A 273 24.61 -3.56 12.08
N ARG A 274 24.17 -4.22 11.01
CA ARG A 274 22.87 -3.96 10.38
C ARG A 274 22.44 -5.09 9.46
N ILE A 275 21.16 -5.05 9.09
CA ILE A 275 20.58 -5.91 8.06
C ILE A 275 20.09 -5.04 6.92
N ASP A 276 20.57 -5.33 5.72
CA ASP A 276 20.19 -4.64 4.50
C ASP A 276 19.34 -5.55 3.60
N VAL A 277 18.35 -4.97 2.94
CA VAL A 277 17.75 -5.56 1.74
C VAL A 277 18.62 -5.15 0.57
N ALA A 278 19.35 -6.09 0.00
CA ALA A 278 20.20 -5.88 -1.15
C ALA A 278 19.45 -6.23 -2.44
N PHE A 279 19.61 -5.41 -3.47
CA PHE A 279 18.99 -5.63 -4.76
C PHE A 279 20.00 -6.09 -5.80
N PHE A 280 19.56 -7.02 -6.65
CA PHE A 280 20.32 -7.57 -7.75
C PHE A 280 19.56 -7.40 -9.06
N GLU A 281 20.26 -7.12 -10.15
CA GLU A 281 19.71 -7.16 -11.49
C GLU A 281 19.76 -8.59 -12.04
N ARG A 282 18.99 -8.86 -13.11
CA ARG A 282 18.98 -10.15 -13.79
C ARG A 282 20.38 -10.64 -14.19
N ASN A 283 21.27 -9.74 -14.58
CA ASN A 283 22.64 -10.05 -14.95
C ASN A 283 23.56 -10.37 -13.75
N GLY A 284 23.01 -10.41 -12.53
CA GLY A 284 23.74 -10.74 -11.30
C GLY A 284 24.44 -9.55 -10.61
N LEU A 285 24.39 -8.35 -11.19
CA LEU A 285 24.99 -7.16 -10.59
C LEU A 285 24.15 -6.63 -9.42
N ARG A 286 24.83 -6.18 -8.35
CA ARG A 286 24.19 -5.46 -7.24
C ARG A 286 23.75 -4.08 -7.71
N HIS A 287 22.46 -3.77 -7.52
CA HIS A 287 21.88 -2.50 -7.96
C HIS A 287 21.74 -1.46 -6.84
N GLY A 288 21.64 -1.86 -5.60
CA GLY A 288 21.46 -0.97 -4.44
C GLY A 288 21.00 -1.72 -3.21
N GLN A 289 20.66 -0.97 -2.17
CA GLN A 289 20.21 -1.53 -0.90
C GLN A 289 19.46 -0.51 -0.06
N PHE A 290 18.74 -0.98 0.96
CA PHE A 290 18.30 -0.16 2.08
C PHE A 290 18.40 -0.95 3.38
N THR A 291 18.63 -0.25 4.50
CA THR A 291 18.75 -0.86 5.81
C THR A 291 17.38 -1.06 6.45
N LEU A 292 17.13 -2.26 6.95
CA LEU A 292 15.91 -2.58 7.70
C LEU A 292 15.92 -1.85 9.05
N ARG A 293 14.73 -1.39 9.46
CA ARG A 293 14.51 -0.83 10.79
C ARG A 293 13.97 -1.92 11.69
N SER A 294 14.63 -2.10 12.83
CA SER A 294 14.18 -3.06 13.83
C SER A 294 13.18 -2.40 14.78
N PRO A 295 12.00 -2.99 14.99
CA PRO A 295 10.97 -2.40 15.85
C PRO A 295 11.34 -2.44 17.36
N SER A 296 12.25 -3.29 17.78
CA SER A 296 12.50 -3.58 19.22
C SER A 296 13.98 -3.59 19.61
N GLY A 297 14.85 -2.98 18.80
CA GLY A 297 16.29 -3.05 19.03
C GLY A 297 17.03 -3.88 17.96
N PRO A 298 18.26 -4.34 18.18
CA PRO A 298 18.99 -5.13 17.20
C PRO A 298 18.19 -6.40 16.89
N VAL A 299 17.96 -6.65 15.60
CA VAL A 299 17.33 -7.91 15.12
C VAL A 299 18.18 -9.06 15.69
N THR A 300 17.53 -9.94 16.44
CA THR A 300 18.24 -11.00 17.15
C THR A 300 18.93 -11.93 16.17
N ALA A 301 20.05 -12.47 16.61
CA ALA A 301 20.99 -13.22 15.80
C ALA A 301 20.40 -14.47 15.09
N HIS A 302 19.19 -14.92 15.45
CA HIS A 302 18.64 -16.21 15.04
C HIS A 302 17.35 -16.11 14.22
N GLU A 303 16.91 -14.91 13.80
CA GLU A 303 15.68 -14.75 13.06
C GLU A 303 15.89 -14.91 11.56
N ARG A 304 15.20 -15.88 10.97
CA ARG A 304 15.10 -16.01 9.52
C ARG A 304 14.18 -14.90 9.00
N ILE A 305 14.66 -14.09 8.06
CA ILE A 305 13.90 -13.05 7.38
C ILE A 305 13.51 -13.56 6.00
N ARG A 306 12.24 -13.38 5.62
CA ARG A 306 11.76 -13.69 4.27
C ARG A 306 11.30 -12.42 3.58
N LEU A 307 11.33 -12.44 2.26
CA LEU A 307 10.94 -11.34 1.39
C LEU A 307 9.90 -11.82 0.39
N GLU A 308 8.83 -11.03 0.21
CA GLU A 308 7.86 -11.27 -0.86
C GLU A 308 7.38 -9.95 -1.46
N TRP A 309 7.56 -9.78 -2.77
CA TRP A 309 6.95 -8.70 -3.52
C TRP A 309 5.47 -8.99 -3.77
N ASN A 310 4.65 -7.96 -3.70
CA ASN A 310 3.26 -8.07 -4.12
C ASN A 310 3.13 -8.12 -5.65
N SER A 311 1.96 -8.57 -6.14
CA SER A 311 1.75 -8.87 -7.57
C SER A 311 1.94 -7.66 -8.51
N ASP A 312 1.66 -6.42 -8.06
CA ASP A 312 1.85 -5.20 -8.87
C ASP A 312 3.20 -4.49 -8.65
N SER A 313 4.12 -5.07 -7.89
CA SER A 313 5.47 -4.54 -7.65
C SER A 313 5.53 -3.22 -6.85
N THR A 314 4.49 -2.88 -6.13
CA THR A 314 4.41 -1.62 -5.37
C THR A 314 4.83 -1.75 -3.92
N VAL A 315 4.75 -2.95 -3.34
CA VAL A 315 5.06 -3.24 -1.93
C VAL A 315 6.00 -4.43 -1.82
N LEU A 316 7.03 -4.29 -1.01
CA LEU A 316 7.87 -5.38 -0.55
C LEU A 316 7.50 -5.72 0.89
N ALA A 317 7.04 -6.94 1.13
CA ALA A 317 6.87 -7.48 2.48
C ALA A 317 8.18 -8.05 2.99
N VAL A 318 8.55 -7.67 4.19
CA VAL A 318 9.67 -8.24 4.98
C VAL A 318 9.06 -8.98 6.15
N ILE A 319 9.26 -10.30 6.19
CA ILE A 319 8.56 -11.19 7.10
C ILE A 319 9.56 -11.70 8.14
N TYR A 320 9.35 -11.30 9.38
CA TYR A 320 10.06 -11.78 10.55
C TYR A 320 9.30 -12.97 11.19
N LYS A 321 9.80 -13.45 12.31
CA LYS A 321 9.16 -14.54 13.05
C LYS A 321 7.74 -14.18 13.54
N ASP A 322 7.56 -12.94 13.98
CA ASP A 322 6.36 -12.45 14.68
C ASP A 322 5.83 -11.12 14.12
N LEU A 323 6.38 -10.65 12.99
CA LEU A 323 6.09 -9.35 12.42
C LEU A 323 6.20 -9.35 10.90
N ILE A 324 5.30 -8.66 10.22
CA ILE A 324 5.42 -8.33 8.79
C ILE A 324 5.57 -6.82 8.65
N GLN A 325 6.62 -6.38 7.97
CA GLN A 325 6.80 -4.98 7.57
C GLN A 325 6.46 -4.81 6.10
N LEU A 326 5.65 -3.80 5.77
CA LEU A 326 5.30 -3.43 4.40
C LEU A 326 6.07 -2.17 3.99
N TRP A 327 6.93 -2.33 2.99
CA TRP A 327 7.82 -1.28 2.49
C TRP A 327 7.42 -0.83 1.09
N THR A 328 7.49 0.49 0.84
CA THR A 328 7.25 1.08 -0.47
C THR A 328 8.40 1.98 -0.88
N MET A 329 8.73 1.99 -2.16
CA MET A 329 9.75 2.89 -2.70
C MET A 329 9.10 4.11 -3.35
N GLY A 330 9.65 5.29 -3.08
CA GLY A 330 9.30 6.53 -3.76
C GLY A 330 10.45 7.53 -3.68
N ASN A 331 10.77 8.23 -4.78
CA ASN A 331 11.88 9.18 -4.84
C ASN A 331 13.22 8.61 -4.35
N TYR A 332 13.53 7.38 -4.73
CA TYR A 332 14.74 6.65 -4.29
C TYR A 332 14.86 6.47 -2.76
N HIS A 333 13.75 6.63 -2.03
CA HIS A 333 13.65 6.40 -0.61
C HIS A 333 12.69 5.25 -0.31
N TRP A 334 13.07 4.40 0.65
CA TRP A 334 12.23 3.31 1.15
C TRP A 334 11.51 3.76 2.40
N TYR A 335 10.16 3.68 2.33
CA TYR A 335 9.26 4.03 3.42
C TYR A 335 8.72 2.77 4.06
N LEU A 336 8.84 2.67 5.38
CA LEU A 336 8.11 1.68 6.17
C LEU A 336 6.67 2.18 6.34
N LYS A 337 5.72 1.49 5.73
CA LYS A 337 4.31 1.92 5.70
C LYS A 337 3.45 1.24 6.74
N GLN A 338 3.73 -0.01 7.06
CA GLN A 338 2.99 -0.78 8.04
C GLN A 338 3.91 -1.77 8.75
N GLU A 339 3.64 -2.00 10.01
CA GLU A 339 4.09 -3.15 10.79
C GLU A 339 2.85 -3.93 11.23
N ILE A 340 2.82 -5.22 10.94
CA ILE A 340 1.66 -6.07 11.21
C ILE A 340 2.14 -7.18 12.15
N PRO A 341 1.75 -7.15 13.44
CA PRO A 341 2.06 -8.23 14.35
C PRO A 341 1.36 -9.53 13.90
N ILE A 342 2.10 -10.60 13.86
CA ILE A 342 1.61 -11.95 13.58
C ILE A 342 1.98 -12.87 14.74
N GLN A 343 1.30 -14.02 14.83
CA GLN A 343 1.70 -15.02 15.82
C GLN A 343 3.11 -15.55 15.50
N PRO A 344 3.89 -15.89 16.52
CA PRO A 344 5.21 -16.46 16.34
C PRO A 344 5.21 -17.69 15.44
N ASP A 345 6.38 -17.98 14.84
CA ASP A 345 6.58 -19.09 13.92
C ASP A 345 5.76 -18.98 12.62
N SER A 346 5.81 -17.76 12.02
CA SER A 346 5.29 -17.51 10.67
C SER A 346 5.84 -18.52 9.66
N THR A 347 4.95 -19.22 8.95
CA THR A 347 5.30 -20.24 7.96
C THR A 347 5.41 -19.68 6.55
N CYS A 348 4.46 -18.86 6.11
CA CYS A 348 4.47 -18.26 4.78
C CYS A 348 3.66 -16.96 4.71
N LEU A 349 3.87 -16.22 3.63
CA LEU A 349 3.01 -15.13 3.19
C LEU A 349 2.73 -15.33 1.70
N ALA A 350 1.46 -15.27 1.33
CA ALA A 350 0.99 -15.38 -0.04
C ALA A 350 0.21 -14.12 -0.42
N TRP A 351 0.71 -13.36 -1.40
CA TRP A 351 -0.02 -12.26 -2.01
C TRP A 351 -1.10 -12.78 -2.96
N HIS A 352 -2.25 -12.10 -2.97
CA HIS A 352 -3.29 -12.41 -3.94
C HIS A 352 -2.81 -12.02 -5.36
N PRO A 353 -2.92 -12.91 -6.36
CA PRO A 353 -2.37 -12.66 -7.70
C PRO A 353 -3.01 -11.45 -8.40
N GLU A 354 -4.31 -11.23 -8.23
CA GLU A 354 -5.06 -10.16 -8.91
C GLU A 354 -5.31 -8.94 -8.00
N LYS A 355 -5.49 -9.13 -6.69
CA LYS A 355 -5.71 -8.05 -5.71
C LYS A 355 -4.40 -7.72 -5.00
N ALA A 356 -3.58 -6.89 -5.63
CA ALA A 356 -2.18 -6.67 -5.30
C ALA A 356 -1.85 -6.34 -3.84
N LEU A 357 -2.79 -5.77 -3.08
CA LEU A 357 -2.60 -5.42 -1.66
C LEU A 357 -3.39 -6.32 -0.70
N ARG A 358 -3.87 -7.47 -1.18
CA ARG A 358 -4.48 -8.52 -0.38
C ARG A 358 -3.49 -9.66 -0.19
N PHE A 359 -3.38 -10.16 1.03
CA PHE A 359 -2.47 -11.25 1.36
C PHE A 359 -3.05 -12.19 2.41
N ALA A 360 -2.55 -13.42 2.42
CA ALA A 360 -2.70 -14.37 3.49
C ALA A 360 -1.34 -14.61 4.13
N ALA A 361 -1.25 -14.55 5.45
CA ALA A 361 -0.06 -14.88 6.19
C ALA A 361 -0.39 -16.03 7.14
N ALA A 362 0.36 -17.12 7.06
CA ALA A 362 0.20 -18.27 7.91
C ALA A 362 1.28 -18.32 8.99
N SER A 363 0.88 -18.74 10.17
CA SER A 363 1.75 -19.20 11.25
C SER A 363 1.35 -20.62 11.65
N THR A 364 2.11 -21.25 12.50
CA THR A 364 1.77 -22.60 13.01
C THR A 364 0.44 -22.66 13.76
N THR A 365 -0.12 -21.53 14.16
CA THR A 365 -1.33 -21.46 15.01
C THR A 365 -2.49 -20.70 14.39
N ASN A 366 -2.28 -19.96 13.31
CA ASN A 366 -3.36 -19.25 12.64
C ASN A 366 -3.05 -18.88 11.20
N VAL A 367 -4.10 -18.50 10.47
CA VAL A 367 -4.00 -17.80 9.18
C VAL A 367 -4.63 -16.44 9.32
N LEU A 368 -3.88 -15.41 8.92
CA LEU A 368 -4.29 -14.02 8.89
C LEU A 368 -4.54 -13.61 7.44
N VAL A 369 -5.70 -13.02 7.17
CA VAL A 369 -6.02 -12.43 5.87
C VAL A 369 -6.10 -10.93 6.03
N GLY A 370 -5.30 -10.21 5.26
CA GLY A 370 -5.24 -8.74 5.31
C GLY A 370 -5.43 -8.12 3.93
N GLU A 371 -6.09 -6.97 3.89
CA GLU A 371 -6.22 -6.18 2.67
C GLU A 371 -5.99 -4.70 2.95
N TYR A 372 -5.16 -4.08 2.12
CA TYR A 372 -4.78 -2.69 2.23
C TYR A 372 -5.14 -1.90 0.98
N ILE A 373 -5.20 -0.60 1.13
CA ILE A 373 -5.30 0.36 0.01
C ILE A 373 -4.24 1.44 0.18
N PHE A 374 -3.82 2.01 -0.96
CA PHE A 374 -3.08 3.26 -0.92
C PHE A 374 -4.04 4.43 -0.73
N TYR A 375 -3.81 5.25 0.30
CA TYR A 375 -4.58 6.47 0.54
C TYR A 375 -3.64 7.63 0.88
N THR A 376 -4.12 8.86 0.72
CA THR A 376 -3.43 10.06 1.18
C THR A 376 -4.05 10.52 2.49
N ALA A 377 -3.29 10.49 3.61
CA ALA A 377 -3.72 11.08 4.86
C ALA A 377 -3.68 12.61 4.70
N ARG A 378 -4.82 13.21 4.49
CA ARG A 378 -4.98 14.66 4.28
C ARG A 378 -6.03 15.23 5.23
N GLY A 379 -5.85 16.50 5.59
CA GLY A 379 -6.84 17.27 6.30
C GLY A 379 -7.97 17.73 5.39
N SER A 380 -8.92 18.48 5.96
CA SER A 380 -10.07 19.02 5.26
C SER A 380 -9.65 19.93 4.09
N CYS A 381 -10.35 19.80 2.96
CA CYS A 381 -10.27 20.71 1.81
C CYS A 381 -11.35 21.81 1.86
N GLN A 382 -11.99 22.02 3.01
CA GLN A 382 -13.02 23.05 3.18
C GLN A 382 -12.41 24.39 3.62
N PRO A 383 -12.59 25.48 2.85
CA PRO A 383 -12.17 26.81 3.29
C PRO A 383 -12.90 27.27 4.56
N PRO A 384 -12.28 28.08 5.42
CA PRO A 384 -10.93 28.65 5.32
C PRO A 384 -9.81 27.73 5.83
N ASN A 385 -10.13 26.51 6.26
CA ASN A 385 -9.24 25.59 6.97
C ASN A 385 -8.46 24.67 6.03
N ASP A 386 -8.59 24.85 4.72
CA ASP A 386 -7.91 24.12 3.66
C ASP A 386 -6.42 24.46 3.56
N ASN A 387 -5.67 24.23 4.65
CA ASN A 387 -4.23 24.49 4.71
C ASN A 387 -3.39 23.50 3.86
N GLY A 388 -4.02 22.52 3.24
CA GLY A 388 -3.35 21.50 2.44
C GLY A 388 -2.51 20.55 3.30
N ALA A 389 -2.93 20.29 4.53
CA ALA A 389 -2.25 19.39 5.44
C ALA A 389 -2.20 17.98 4.87
N VAL A 390 -1.00 17.40 4.77
CA VAL A 390 -0.78 16.02 4.34
C VAL A 390 0.27 15.38 5.23
N ALA A 391 0.00 14.12 5.63
CA ALA A 391 0.87 13.31 6.45
C ALA A 391 1.35 12.06 5.72
N VAL A 392 2.64 11.77 5.82
CA VAL A 392 3.27 10.58 5.23
C VAL A 392 3.90 9.75 6.34
N ILE A 393 3.50 8.49 6.43
CA ILE A 393 4.05 7.52 7.37
C ILE A 393 5.37 6.98 6.82
N ASP A 394 6.38 6.95 7.69
CA ASP A 394 7.68 6.32 7.48
C ASP A 394 8.16 5.65 8.78
N GLY A 395 7.48 4.56 9.17
CA GLY A 395 7.68 3.86 10.43
C GLY A 395 7.29 4.73 11.63
N GLU A 396 8.24 4.99 12.51
CA GLU A 396 8.08 5.87 13.69
C GLU A 396 8.18 7.36 13.36
N THR A 397 8.43 7.71 12.10
CA THR A 397 8.52 9.10 11.65
C THR A 397 7.30 9.49 10.83
N ILE A 398 6.64 10.56 11.21
CA ILE A 398 5.55 11.17 10.44
C ILE A 398 6.09 12.44 9.77
N LYS A 399 5.97 12.48 8.46
CA LYS A 399 6.37 13.60 7.61
C LYS A 399 5.16 14.45 7.26
N LEU A 400 5.15 15.71 7.67
CA LEU A 400 4.01 16.61 7.57
C LEU A 400 4.33 17.80 6.67
N THR A 401 3.43 18.08 5.72
CA THR A 401 3.57 19.23 4.81
C THR A 401 2.22 19.96 4.66
N PRO A 402 2.14 21.26 5.03
CA PRO A 402 1.00 22.12 4.79
C PRO A 402 1.16 22.80 3.42
N PHE A 403 0.62 22.20 2.36
CA PHE A 403 0.85 22.60 0.97
C PHE A 403 0.37 24.01 0.61
N ARG A 404 -0.50 24.60 1.41
CA ARG A 404 -0.88 26.02 1.23
C ARG A 404 0.29 26.97 1.39
N THR A 405 1.27 26.62 2.22
CA THR A 405 2.41 27.49 2.57
C THR A 405 3.77 26.90 2.18
N ALA A 406 3.86 25.60 1.97
CA ALA A 406 5.11 24.91 1.68
C ALA A 406 4.89 23.78 0.65
N ASN A 407 5.55 23.87 -0.50
CA ASN A 407 5.52 22.83 -1.52
C ASN A 407 6.83 22.04 -1.50
N ILE A 408 6.94 21.12 -0.53
CA ILE A 408 8.15 20.32 -0.30
C ILE A 408 7.89 18.89 -0.75
N PRO A 409 8.62 18.41 -1.80
CA PRO A 409 8.43 17.06 -2.30
C PRO A 409 9.06 16.01 -1.37
N PRO A 410 8.46 14.81 -1.26
CA PRO A 410 9.09 13.70 -0.57
C PRO A 410 10.44 13.32 -1.24
N PRO A 411 11.41 12.76 -0.50
CA PRO A 411 11.29 12.26 0.89
C PRO A 411 11.38 13.34 1.96
N MET A 412 11.61 14.60 1.60
CA MET A 412 11.59 15.74 2.52
C MET A 412 10.16 16.11 2.93
N SER A 413 10.03 16.86 4.01
CA SER A 413 8.77 17.44 4.49
C SER A 413 9.04 18.76 5.20
N MET A 414 7.98 19.56 5.45
CA MET A 414 8.12 20.78 6.23
C MET A 414 8.42 20.47 7.70
N PHE A 415 7.77 19.46 8.25
CA PHE A 415 7.97 19.01 9.63
C PHE A 415 8.12 17.51 9.68
N GLU A 416 8.97 17.05 10.59
CA GLU A 416 9.11 15.65 10.96
C GLU A 416 8.86 15.52 12.46
N ILE A 417 8.02 14.56 12.82
CA ILE A 417 7.74 14.19 14.21
C ILE A 417 8.02 12.71 14.40
N SER A 418 8.50 12.36 15.58
CA SER A 418 8.70 10.96 15.97
C SER A 418 7.57 10.54 16.90
N VAL A 419 6.98 9.40 16.61
CA VAL A 419 5.92 8.79 17.42
C VAL A 419 6.48 7.62 18.25
N SER A 420 5.70 7.15 19.20
CA SER A 420 6.13 6.17 20.20
C SER A 420 6.40 4.76 19.65
N SER A 421 5.86 4.45 18.48
CA SER A 421 6.00 3.16 17.76
C SER A 421 5.61 3.37 16.29
N ALA A 422 5.87 2.40 15.45
CA ALA A 422 5.51 2.48 14.04
C ALA A 422 4.02 2.79 13.85
N ALA A 423 3.74 3.83 13.05
CA ALA A 423 2.39 4.33 12.86
C ALA A 423 1.56 3.41 11.97
N VAL A 424 0.33 3.18 12.39
CA VAL A 424 -0.68 2.38 11.67
C VAL A 424 -1.56 3.28 10.81
N ASP A 425 -2.10 4.36 11.38
CA ASP A 425 -3.00 5.29 10.70
C ASP A 425 -2.93 6.70 11.30
N ILE A 426 -3.44 7.70 10.58
CA ILE A 426 -3.45 9.10 10.99
C ILE A 426 -4.81 9.70 10.66
N ALA A 427 -5.40 10.41 11.63
CA ALA A 427 -6.61 11.19 11.45
C ALA A 427 -6.39 12.65 11.79
N PHE A 428 -6.86 13.57 10.93
CA PHE A 428 -6.89 14.99 11.21
C PHE A 428 -8.19 15.35 11.93
N GLY A 429 -8.07 16.15 12.98
CA GLY A 429 -9.19 16.69 13.73
C GLY A 429 -9.82 17.93 13.08
N PRO A 430 -10.78 18.58 13.77
CA PRO A 430 -11.50 19.73 13.24
C PRO A 430 -10.55 20.85 12.82
N ASN A 431 -10.88 21.48 11.69
CA ASN A 431 -10.16 22.64 11.17
C ASN A 431 -8.66 22.42 10.90
N ASN A 432 -8.20 21.16 10.83
CA ASN A 432 -6.79 20.77 10.66
C ASN A 432 -5.86 21.35 11.76
N THR A 433 -6.39 21.68 12.94
CA THR A 433 -5.64 22.24 14.07
C THR A 433 -5.11 21.17 15.01
N THR A 434 -5.64 19.97 14.92
CA THR A 434 -5.25 18.79 15.69
C THR A 434 -5.12 17.58 14.77
N PHE A 435 -4.38 16.58 15.20
CA PHE A 435 -4.38 15.25 14.58
C PHE A 435 -3.95 14.20 15.59
N ALA A 436 -4.33 12.96 15.32
CA ALA A 436 -3.93 11.81 16.11
C ALA A 436 -3.19 10.78 15.22
N VAL A 437 -2.15 10.18 15.79
CA VAL A 437 -1.39 9.10 15.18
C VAL A 437 -1.65 7.81 15.96
N LEU A 438 -2.23 6.83 15.30
CA LEU A 438 -2.44 5.50 15.83
C LEU A 438 -1.20 4.65 15.61
N HIS A 439 -0.78 3.93 16.64
CA HIS A 439 0.29 2.94 16.60
C HIS A 439 -0.04 1.74 17.50
N HIS A 440 0.72 0.66 17.44
CA HIS A 440 0.41 -0.56 18.21
C HIS A 440 0.47 -0.39 19.74
N LYS A 441 1.15 0.65 20.23
CA LYS A 441 1.28 0.94 21.67
C LYS A 441 0.27 1.97 22.19
N GLY A 442 -0.52 2.59 21.30
CA GLY A 442 -1.47 3.63 21.71
C GLY A 442 -1.77 4.66 20.63
N ILE A 443 -2.16 5.84 21.09
CA ILE A 443 -2.49 6.99 20.26
C ILE A 443 -1.71 8.20 20.77
N ASP A 444 -0.94 8.83 19.89
CA ASP A 444 -0.27 10.11 20.16
C ASP A 444 -1.10 11.25 19.55
N PHE A 445 -1.52 12.21 20.39
CA PHE A 445 -2.31 13.38 19.98
C PHE A 445 -1.43 14.61 19.85
N TYR A 446 -1.64 15.35 18.77
CA TYR A 446 -0.86 16.54 18.42
C TYR A 446 -1.75 17.74 18.17
N GLU A 447 -1.28 18.90 18.62
CA GLU A 447 -1.79 20.21 18.20
C GLU A 447 -0.94 20.73 17.03
N TRP A 448 -1.60 21.23 16.00
CA TRP A 448 -0.93 21.83 14.85
C TRP A 448 -1.36 23.28 14.67
N PRO A 449 -0.81 24.20 15.47
CA PRO A 449 -1.27 25.58 15.49
C PRO A 449 -0.80 26.36 14.26
N MET A 450 -1.57 27.40 13.95
CA MET A 450 -1.21 28.41 12.95
C MET A 450 -0.82 29.71 13.64
N LYS A 451 0.34 30.28 13.28
CA LYS A 451 0.79 31.62 13.73
C LYS A 451 0.99 32.50 12.51
N ASN A 452 0.34 33.68 12.50
CA ASN A 452 0.41 34.63 11.40
C ASN A 452 0.09 34.01 10.02
N GLY A 453 -0.91 33.15 9.93
CA GLY A 453 -1.33 32.48 8.70
C GLY A 453 -0.39 31.38 8.20
N ARG A 454 0.62 30.95 9.01
CA ARG A 454 1.54 29.87 8.69
C ARG A 454 1.45 28.77 9.73
N SER A 455 1.46 27.51 9.26
CA SER A 455 1.57 26.36 10.15
C SER A 455 2.95 26.37 10.83
N VAL A 456 2.98 26.15 12.13
CA VAL A 456 4.21 25.94 12.91
C VAL A 456 4.38 24.45 13.20
N LYS A 457 5.55 24.07 13.75
CA LYS A 457 5.81 22.66 14.06
C LYS A 457 4.72 22.14 15.02
N PRO A 458 4.13 20.95 14.74
CA PRO A 458 3.19 20.31 15.64
C PRO A 458 3.81 20.01 17.00
N GLU A 459 3.01 20.15 18.05
CA GLU A 459 3.40 19.86 19.43
C GLU A 459 2.59 18.67 19.95
N LEU A 460 3.27 17.76 20.65
CA LEU A 460 2.61 16.65 21.31
C LEU A 460 1.74 17.19 22.45
N SER A 461 0.45 16.94 22.38
CA SER A 461 -0.53 17.36 23.39
C SER A 461 -0.71 16.28 24.46
N HIS A 462 -0.91 15.04 24.04
CA HIS A 462 -1.22 13.93 24.93
C HIS A 462 -0.80 12.59 24.32
N LYS A 463 -0.52 11.60 25.20
CA LYS A 463 -0.31 10.21 24.81
C LYS A 463 -1.31 9.34 25.55
N ASN A 464 -2.05 8.53 24.80
CA ASN A 464 -2.93 7.53 25.37
C ASN A 464 -2.33 6.17 25.06
N ALA A 465 -1.60 5.59 26.01
CA ALA A 465 -1.02 4.25 25.87
C ALA A 465 -2.13 3.21 26.01
N PHE A 466 -2.10 2.19 25.15
CA PHE A 466 -2.86 0.98 25.43
C PHE A 466 -2.22 0.32 26.64
N LEU A 467 -3.03 -0.07 27.60
CA LEU A 467 -2.54 -0.78 28.76
C LEU A 467 -1.78 -2.02 28.26
N GLU A 468 -0.54 -2.21 28.73
CA GLU A 468 0.16 -3.48 28.58
C GLU A 468 -0.59 -4.52 29.43
N LEU A 469 -1.66 -5.06 28.88
CA LEU A 469 -2.34 -6.18 29.46
C LEU A 469 -1.59 -7.43 29.05
N GLU A 470 -1.34 -8.29 30.00
CA GLU A 470 -0.80 -9.64 29.81
C GLU A 470 -1.72 -10.51 28.92
N THR A 471 -2.84 -9.94 28.45
CA THR A 471 -3.80 -10.54 27.53
C THR A 471 -4.06 -9.60 26.36
N PRO A 472 -4.22 -10.10 25.13
CA PRO A 472 -4.49 -9.30 23.93
C PRO A 472 -5.96 -8.79 23.89
N GLU A 473 -6.47 -8.24 25.00
CA GLU A 473 -7.86 -7.76 25.08
C GLU A 473 -8.15 -6.56 24.17
N TYR A 474 -7.13 -5.87 23.66
CA TYR A 474 -7.32 -4.69 22.81
C TYR A 474 -7.11 -4.93 21.31
N GLY A 475 -6.92 -6.16 20.90
CA GLY A 475 -6.82 -6.51 19.48
C GLY A 475 -5.73 -5.77 18.69
N VAL A 476 -5.71 -5.98 17.39
CA VAL A 476 -4.81 -5.27 16.46
C VAL A 476 -5.45 -3.95 16.06
N PRO A 477 -4.84 -2.79 16.37
CA PRO A 477 -5.37 -1.51 15.94
C PRO A 477 -5.26 -1.39 14.41
N LEU A 478 -6.37 -1.02 13.76
CA LEU A 478 -6.45 -1.01 12.31
C LEU A 478 -6.61 0.40 11.74
N ARG A 479 -7.44 1.23 12.35
CA ARG A 479 -7.82 2.55 11.83
C ARG A 479 -8.17 3.53 12.93
N ILE A 480 -7.99 4.80 12.62
CA ILE A 480 -8.47 5.91 13.44
C ILE A 480 -9.21 6.91 12.55
N THR A 481 -10.31 7.47 13.05
CA THR A 481 -11.06 8.53 12.39
C THR A 481 -11.48 9.59 13.40
N ALA A 482 -11.61 10.85 13.00
CA ALA A 482 -12.04 11.92 13.89
C ALA A 482 -13.54 12.19 13.75
N VAL A 483 -14.24 12.37 14.88
CA VAL A 483 -15.67 12.66 14.97
C VAL A 483 -15.87 13.79 15.97
N GLY A 484 -16.26 14.98 15.52
CA GLY A 484 -16.27 16.15 16.39
C GLY A 484 -14.87 16.40 16.97
N ASP A 485 -14.76 16.47 18.28
CA ASP A 485 -13.49 16.66 19.00
C ASP A 485 -12.88 15.33 19.51
N GLU A 486 -13.47 14.21 19.14
CA GLU A 486 -13.03 12.87 19.56
C GLU A 486 -12.39 12.11 18.41
N PHE A 487 -11.60 11.08 18.75
CA PHE A 487 -11.02 10.16 17.79
C PHE A 487 -11.55 8.75 18.04
N HIS A 488 -12.03 8.10 17.01
CA HIS A 488 -12.61 6.77 17.06
C HIS A 488 -11.63 5.76 16.51
N LEU A 489 -11.29 4.78 17.36
CA LEU A 489 -10.40 3.65 17.05
C LEU A 489 -11.22 2.45 16.60
N PHE A 490 -10.75 1.77 15.57
CA PHE A 490 -11.24 0.46 15.11
C PHE A 490 -10.11 -0.55 15.23
N ALA A 491 -10.37 -1.65 15.91
CA ALA A 491 -9.41 -2.73 16.15
C ALA A 491 -10.04 -4.10 15.90
N GLN A 492 -9.21 -5.10 15.60
CA GLN A 492 -9.60 -6.50 15.48
C GLN A 492 -9.22 -7.24 16.76
N GLU A 493 -10.18 -7.83 17.43
CA GLU A 493 -10.00 -8.77 18.56
C GLU A 493 -10.19 -10.22 18.13
N GLU A 494 -10.00 -11.16 19.06
CA GLU A 494 -10.19 -12.59 18.77
C GLU A 494 -11.63 -12.93 18.36
N LEU A 495 -12.61 -12.24 18.94
CA LEU A 495 -14.04 -12.50 18.74
C LEU A 495 -14.71 -11.56 17.73
N GLY A 496 -13.99 -10.60 17.16
CA GLY A 496 -14.57 -9.67 16.20
C GLY A 496 -13.91 -8.31 16.14
N PHE A 497 -14.63 -7.33 15.59
CA PHE A 497 -14.18 -5.95 15.50
C PHE A 497 -14.69 -5.13 16.70
N VAL A 498 -13.82 -4.26 17.17
CA VAL A 498 -14.12 -3.36 18.29
C VAL A 498 -14.01 -1.92 17.85
N HIS A 499 -14.94 -1.11 18.31
CA HIS A 499 -14.99 0.32 18.10
C HIS A 499 -14.95 1.05 19.42
N SER A 500 -14.01 1.96 19.62
CA SER A 500 -13.91 2.78 20.84
C SER A 500 -13.62 4.24 20.52
N SER A 501 -14.16 5.18 21.31
CA SER A 501 -13.82 6.61 21.20
C SER A 501 -12.71 6.98 22.18
N ARG A 502 -11.87 7.95 21.77
CA ARG A 502 -10.74 8.46 22.54
C ARG A 502 -10.72 9.98 22.48
N LYS A 503 -10.46 10.61 23.58
CA LYS A 503 -10.30 12.06 23.71
C LYS A 503 -8.93 12.39 24.27
N ALA A 504 -8.29 13.43 23.77
CA ALA A 504 -7.02 13.88 24.31
C ALA A 504 -7.18 14.25 25.79
N GLY A 505 -6.32 13.69 26.64
CA GLY A 505 -6.35 13.91 28.10
C GLY A 505 -7.39 13.09 28.88
N ASP A 506 -8.09 12.16 28.23
CA ASP A 506 -8.99 11.23 28.87
C ASP A 506 -8.36 9.83 28.91
N ASP A 507 -7.91 9.43 30.09
CA ASP A 507 -7.30 8.13 30.35
C ASP A 507 -8.33 7.08 30.81
N THR A 508 -9.63 7.38 30.75
CA THR A 508 -10.67 6.41 31.10
C THR A 508 -10.65 5.24 30.12
N VAL A 509 -10.82 4.03 30.65
CA VAL A 509 -10.94 2.83 29.82
C VAL A 509 -12.18 2.98 28.93
N PRO A 510 -12.03 2.94 27.61
CA PRO A 510 -13.15 3.13 26.72
C PRO A 510 -14.15 2.00 26.88
N HIS A 511 -15.40 2.32 26.84
CA HIS A 511 -16.46 1.35 26.67
C HIS A 511 -16.36 0.80 25.25
N MET A 512 -16.01 -0.45 25.11
CA MET A 512 -15.96 -1.13 23.83
C MET A 512 -17.38 -1.52 23.44
N GLN A 513 -17.78 -1.17 22.22
CA GLN A 513 -19.05 -1.57 21.64
C GLN A 513 -18.73 -2.36 20.39
N GLU A 514 -19.19 -3.60 20.34
CA GLU A 514 -19.16 -4.36 19.09
C GLU A 514 -20.10 -3.65 18.10
N PRO A 515 -19.62 -3.23 16.94
CA PRO A 515 -20.50 -2.69 15.93
C PRO A 515 -21.35 -3.82 15.33
N ASP A 516 -22.65 -3.60 15.20
CA ASP A 516 -23.56 -4.51 14.49
C ASP A 516 -23.12 -4.71 13.03
N ASP A 517 -22.37 -3.72 12.49
CA ASP A 517 -21.80 -3.72 11.14
C ASP A 517 -20.30 -3.42 11.18
N VAL A 518 -19.50 -4.23 10.49
CA VAL A 518 -18.08 -4.00 10.33
C VAL A 518 -17.80 -2.95 9.28
N LEU A 519 -17.18 -1.83 9.71
CA LEU A 519 -16.78 -0.76 8.80
C LEU A 519 -15.47 -1.09 8.09
N LEU A 520 -15.53 -1.31 6.77
CA LEU A 520 -14.34 -1.61 5.95
C LEU A 520 -13.59 -0.35 5.50
N ALA A 521 -14.28 0.77 5.35
CA ALA A 521 -13.69 2.05 4.97
C ALA A 521 -14.33 3.19 5.77
N THR A 522 -13.57 4.24 6.03
CA THR A 522 -14.03 5.44 6.74
C THR A 522 -13.53 6.70 6.05
N THR A 523 -14.32 7.77 6.12
CA THR A 523 -13.97 9.12 5.66
C THR A 523 -14.53 10.18 6.59
N THR A 524 -14.04 11.41 6.47
CA THR A 524 -14.50 12.56 7.25
C THR A 524 -14.98 13.67 6.36
N TYR A 525 -15.95 14.44 6.85
CA TYR A 525 -16.46 15.63 6.19
C TYR A 525 -16.50 16.80 7.17
N GLN A 526 -15.92 17.94 6.79
CA GLN A 526 -15.94 19.16 7.59
C GLN A 526 -17.19 19.97 7.26
N ASP A 527 -18.11 20.11 8.21
CA ASP A 527 -19.31 20.92 8.10
C ASP A 527 -19.18 22.17 8.98
N GLY A 528 -18.81 23.30 8.39
CA GLY A 528 -18.47 24.50 9.13
C GLY A 528 -17.35 24.26 10.15
N SER A 529 -17.66 24.33 11.45
CA SER A 529 -16.71 24.03 12.55
C SER A 529 -16.79 22.58 13.04
N SER A 530 -17.79 21.81 12.60
CA SER A 530 -18.00 20.41 13.01
C SER A 530 -17.34 19.44 12.05
N LEU A 531 -16.75 18.37 12.59
CA LEU A 531 -16.19 17.25 11.82
C LEU A 531 -17.09 16.03 11.98
N GLU A 532 -17.62 15.55 10.87
CA GLU A 532 -18.43 14.34 10.81
C GLU A 532 -17.64 13.20 10.23
N ALA A 533 -17.87 11.99 10.70
CA ALA A 533 -17.28 10.79 10.12
C ALA A 533 -18.34 9.83 9.60
N TYR A 534 -17.97 9.15 8.54
CA TYR A 534 -18.80 8.19 7.84
C TYR A 534 -18.02 6.91 7.58
N GLY A 535 -18.72 5.79 7.65
CA GLY A 535 -18.18 4.48 7.35
C GLY A 535 -18.98 3.77 6.28
N GLN A 536 -18.40 2.72 5.73
CA GLN A 536 -19.01 1.83 4.76
C GLN A 536 -18.80 0.38 5.15
N ASN A 537 -19.87 -0.43 5.07
CA ASN A 537 -19.81 -1.87 5.28
C ASN A 537 -19.49 -2.63 3.98
N SER A 538 -19.45 -3.97 4.06
CA SER A 538 -19.16 -4.86 2.92
C SER A 538 -20.22 -4.83 1.82
N ALA A 539 -21.48 -4.53 2.18
CA ALA A 539 -22.59 -4.44 1.24
C ALA A 539 -22.64 -3.11 0.46
N GLY A 540 -21.83 -2.11 0.87
CA GLY A 540 -21.84 -0.78 0.29
C GLY A 540 -22.79 0.20 0.98
N ASP A 541 -23.40 -0.20 2.10
CA ASP A 541 -24.23 0.70 2.89
C ASP A 541 -23.38 1.73 3.61
N LEU A 542 -23.86 2.96 3.66
CA LEU A 542 -23.17 4.08 4.29
C LEU A 542 -23.76 4.35 5.67
N LEU A 543 -22.87 4.51 6.64
CA LEU A 543 -23.21 4.75 8.03
C LEU A 543 -22.54 6.02 8.53
N LYS A 544 -23.27 6.86 9.25
CA LYS A 544 -22.71 7.99 9.97
C LYS A 544 -22.26 7.51 11.36
N ILE A 545 -21.02 7.82 11.71
CA ILE A 545 -20.44 7.53 13.01
C ILE A 545 -20.80 8.68 13.94
N THR A 546 -21.50 8.39 15.06
CA THR A 546 -21.94 9.40 16.02
C THR A 546 -21.05 9.42 17.26
N THR A 547 -20.97 10.56 17.92
CA THR A 547 -20.21 10.73 19.18
C THR A 547 -20.79 9.88 20.33
N GLU A 548 -22.08 9.56 20.28
CA GLU A 548 -22.75 8.69 21.24
C GLU A 548 -22.46 7.19 21.00
N ARG A 549 -21.47 6.90 20.14
CA ARG A 549 -20.97 5.54 19.79
C ARG A 549 -21.95 4.69 19.00
N GLY A 550 -22.93 5.32 18.35
CA GLY A 550 -23.86 4.66 17.45
C GLY A 550 -23.40 4.74 15.99
N LEU A 551 -23.88 3.78 15.20
CA LEU A 551 -23.83 3.82 13.73
C LEU A 551 -25.22 4.13 13.22
N GLN A 552 -25.36 5.20 12.46
CA GLN A 552 -26.63 5.60 11.84
C GLN A 552 -26.61 5.28 10.37
N LEU A 553 -27.47 4.37 9.90
CA LEU A 553 -27.62 4.05 8.50
C LEU A 553 -28.11 5.29 7.73
N LEU A 554 -27.46 5.56 6.59
CA LEU A 554 -27.83 6.65 5.68
C LEU A 554 -28.80 6.15 4.59
N PRO A 555 -29.65 7.04 4.03
CA PRO A 555 -30.53 6.67 2.94
C PRO A 555 -29.82 6.50 1.59
N VAL A 556 -28.54 6.89 1.51
CA VAL A 556 -27.66 6.76 0.33
C VAL A 556 -26.70 5.60 0.50
N ARG A 557 -26.44 4.88 -0.58
CA ARG A 557 -25.55 3.72 -0.60
C ARG A 557 -24.80 3.61 -1.91
N PHE A 558 -23.79 2.77 -1.96
CA PHE A 558 -23.21 2.25 -3.19
C PHE A 558 -23.76 0.85 -3.48
N HIS A 559 -23.73 0.41 -4.73
CA HIS A 559 -24.18 -0.95 -5.11
C HIS A 559 -23.18 -2.04 -4.69
N THR A 560 -21.95 -1.66 -4.30
CA THR A 560 -20.89 -2.55 -3.80
C THR A 560 -19.90 -1.73 -2.97
N HIS A 561 -19.06 -2.40 -2.19
CA HIS A 561 -18.02 -1.76 -1.41
C HIS A 561 -17.06 -0.93 -2.28
N MET A 562 -16.84 0.34 -1.90
CA MET A 562 -15.91 1.26 -2.53
C MET A 562 -14.67 1.44 -1.62
N PRO A 563 -13.48 1.01 -2.04
CA PRO A 563 -12.25 1.13 -1.24
C PRO A 563 -11.91 2.57 -0.87
N TRP A 564 -12.26 3.52 -1.74
CA TRP A 564 -12.09 4.95 -1.54
C TRP A 564 -13.44 5.64 -1.72
N PHE A 565 -13.86 6.39 -0.72
CA PHE A 565 -15.06 7.20 -0.83
C PHE A 565 -14.93 8.48 -0.01
N GLU A 566 -15.67 9.50 -0.41
CA GLU A 566 -15.83 10.77 0.28
C GLU A 566 -17.28 11.20 0.24
N ILE A 567 -17.68 11.99 1.23
CA ILE A 567 -19.04 12.54 1.35
C ILE A 567 -19.00 14.02 1.03
N SER A 568 -20.02 14.49 0.34
CA SER A 568 -20.33 15.91 0.16
C SER A 568 -21.75 16.20 0.65
N LYS A 569 -21.99 17.41 1.15
CA LYS A 569 -23.33 17.94 1.41
C LYS A 569 -23.58 19.10 0.46
N VAL A 570 -24.60 18.99 -0.36
CA VAL A 570 -25.01 20.00 -1.31
C VAL A 570 -26.47 20.33 -1.02
N ASP A 571 -26.79 21.60 -0.74
CA ASP A 571 -28.14 22.06 -0.38
C ASP A 571 -28.81 21.27 0.76
N GLY A 572 -27.97 20.76 1.70
CA GLY A 572 -28.43 19.93 2.83
C GLY A 572 -28.56 18.44 2.54
N GLU A 573 -28.48 18.03 1.28
CA GLU A 573 -28.54 16.63 0.87
C GLU A 573 -27.12 15.98 0.86
N ILE A 574 -27.05 14.70 1.25
CA ILE A 574 -25.82 13.93 1.24
C ILE A 574 -25.65 13.25 -0.11
N VAL A 575 -24.49 13.49 -0.73
CA VAL A 575 -24.05 12.79 -1.94
C VAL A 575 -22.71 12.09 -1.63
N ALA A 576 -22.66 10.79 -1.86
CA ALA A 576 -21.45 9.99 -1.66
C ALA A 576 -20.75 9.73 -3.00
N PHE A 577 -19.44 9.98 -3.03
CA PHE A 577 -18.61 9.69 -4.19
C PHE A 577 -17.63 8.56 -3.86
N GLY A 578 -17.65 7.50 -4.68
CA GLY A 578 -16.84 6.31 -4.48
C GLY A 578 -16.01 5.95 -5.70
N LEU A 579 -14.78 5.50 -5.48
CA LEU A 579 -13.89 4.97 -6.51
C LEU A 579 -13.69 3.47 -6.27
N SER A 580 -14.05 2.68 -7.27
CA SER A 580 -13.86 1.23 -7.26
C SER A 580 -12.42 0.83 -7.63
N ARG A 581 -12.04 -0.44 -7.37
CA ARG A 581 -10.74 -1.01 -7.77
C ARG A 581 -10.52 -0.97 -9.28
N ASN A 582 -11.59 -1.08 -10.06
CA ASN A 582 -11.54 -1.05 -11.51
C ASN A 582 -11.45 0.39 -12.08
N GLY A 583 -11.27 1.38 -11.21
CA GLY A 583 -11.16 2.78 -11.62
C GLY A 583 -12.48 3.40 -12.07
N HIS A 584 -13.62 2.93 -11.56
CA HIS A 584 -14.92 3.52 -11.81
C HIS A 584 -15.31 4.45 -10.67
N ILE A 585 -15.67 5.70 -10.99
CA ILE A 585 -16.21 6.66 -10.02
C ILE A 585 -17.74 6.62 -10.07
N TYR A 586 -18.33 6.53 -8.89
CA TYR A 586 -19.76 6.54 -8.66
C TYR A 586 -20.16 7.75 -7.82
N ALA A 587 -21.36 8.30 -8.09
CA ALA A 587 -22.07 9.18 -7.18
C ALA A 587 -23.31 8.41 -6.69
N ASN A 588 -23.34 8.08 -5.41
CA ASN A 588 -24.28 7.10 -4.86
C ASN A 588 -24.21 5.79 -5.71
N GLU A 589 -25.30 5.34 -6.28
CA GLU A 589 -25.35 4.16 -7.15
C GLU A 589 -25.05 4.48 -8.64
N ARG A 590 -25.02 5.76 -9.04
CA ARG A 590 -24.80 6.17 -10.42
C ARG A 590 -23.34 6.10 -10.82
N LEU A 591 -23.01 5.40 -11.91
CA LEU A 591 -21.68 5.42 -12.52
C LEU A 591 -21.46 6.75 -13.24
N LEU A 592 -20.48 7.55 -12.80
CA LEU A 592 -20.11 8.83 -13.42
C LEU A 592 -19.03 8.70 -14.47
N ALA A 593 -17.92 8.02 -14.14
CA ALA A 593 -16.76 7.96 -15.02
C ALA A 593 -16.01 6.63 -14.85
N LYS A 594 -15.29 6.25 -15.92
CA LYS A 594 -14.42 5.06 -15.96
C LYS A 594 -12.96 5.48 -16.10
N ASN A 595 -12.04 4.53 -15.87
CA ASN A 595 -10.59 4.73 -16.00
C ASN A 595 -10.02 5.83 -15.09
N CYS A 596 -10.61 6.02 -13.92
CA CYS A 596 -10.18 6.99 -12.93
C CYS A 596 -9.06 6.41 -12.05
N THR A 597 -8.13 7.27 -11.62
CA THR A 597 -6.95 6.84 -10.86
C THR A 597 -6.86 7.46 -9.46
N SER A 598 -7.44 8.62 -9.23
CA SER A 598 -7.54 9.30 -7.94
C SER A 598 -8.62 10.36 -7.97
N PHE A 599 -9.16 10.73 -6.82
CA PHE A 599 -10.12 11.83 -6.72
C PHE A 599 -9.99 12.59 -5.41
N VAL A 600 -10.55 13.80 -5.37
CA VAL A 600 -10.65 14.70 -4.22
C VAL A 600 -11.95 15.48 -4.34
N LEU A 601 -12.64 15.69 -3.21
CA LEU A 601 -13.77 16.60 -3.13
C LEU A 601 -13.36 17.98 -2.62
N THR A 602 -13.98 19.00 -3.18
CA THR A 602 -13.94 20.38 -2.71
C THR A 602 -15.38 20.87 -2.49
N PRO A 603 -15.63 22.05 -1.92
CA PRO A 603 -16.99 22.54 -1.77
C PRO A 603 -17.81 22.57 -3.07
N ASN A 604 -17.15 22.82 -4.20
CA ASN A 604 -17.81 23.06 -5.46
C ASN A 604 -17.60 21.97 -6.52
N HIS A 605 -16.58 21.10 -6.33
CA HIS A 605 -16.16 20.16 -7.37
C HIS A 605 -15.81 18.79 -6.85
N LEU A 606 -16.21 17.77 -7.60
CA LEU A 606 -15.52 16.50 -7.66
C LEU A 606 -14.36 16.65 -8.67
N ILE A 607 -13.13 16.42 -8.22
CA ILE A 607 -11.92 16.49 -9.04
C ILE A 607 -11.34 15.09 -9.14
N PHE A 608 -11.06 14.61 -10.34
CA PHE A 608 -10.47 13.29 -10.52
C PHE A 608 -9.49 13.22 -11.69
N THR A 609 -8.53 12.30 -11.59
CA THR A 609 -7.56 11.99 -12.66
C THR A 609 -7.95 10.73 -13.39
N THR A 610 -7.58 10.63 -14.67
CA THR A 610 -7.87 9.48 -15.53
C THR A 610 -6.62 8.82 -16.09
N ASN A 611 -6.76 7.56 -16.56
CA ASN A 611 -5.69 6.84 -17.28
C ASN A 611 -5.34 7.51 -18.62
N ASN A 612 -6.25 8.32 -19.18
CA ASN A 612 -6.04 9.10 -20.40
C ASN A 612 -5.27 10.40 -20.15
N HIS A 613 -4.69 10.55 -18.96
CA HIS A 613 -3.83 11.67 -18.57
C HIS A 613 -4.57 13.02 -18.49
N PHE A 614 -5.82 12.99 -18.04
CA PHE A 614 -6.61 14.17 -17.76
C PHE A 614 -6.88 14.31 -16.27
N VAL A 615 -6.97 15.54 -15.81
CA VAL A 615 -7.69 15.92 -14.59
C VAL A 615 -9.00 16.59 -14.99
N LYS A 616 -10.10 16.17 -14.39
CA LYS A 616 -11.45 16.62 -14.70
C LYS A 616 -12.14 17.20 -13.47
N PHE A 617 -13.00 18.18 -13.70
CA PHE A 617 -13.73 18.91 -12.68
C PHE A 617 -15.24 18.79 -12.97
N VAL A 618 -15.97 18.18 -12.05
CA VAL A 618 -17.43 18.04 -12.10
C VAL A 618 -18.03 18.95 -11.05
N HIS A 619 -18.91 19.88 -11.42
CA HIS A 619 -19.64 20.69 -10.47
C HIS A 619 -20.56 19.83 -9.62
N LEU A 620 -20.55 20.03 -8.30
CA LEU A 620 -21.40 19.29 -7.39
C LEU A 620 -22.87 19.75 -7.52
N SER A 621 -23.80 18.79 -7.45
CA SER A 621 -25.24 18.99 -7.37
C SER A 621 -25.82 18.00 -6.37
N ALA A 622 -26.89 18.41 -5.68
CA ALA A 622 -27.67 17.52 -4.82
C ALA A 622 -28.35 16.40 -5.62
N ASN A 623 -28.74 16.71 -6.86
CA ASN A 623 -29.30 15.73 -7.79
C ASN A 623 -28.15 15.07 -8.56
N VAL A 624 -27.89 13.78 -8.28
CA VAL A 624 -26.81 13.02 -8.94
C VAL A 624 -26.99 12.94 -10.47
N GLU A 625 -28.22 13.04 -10.99
CA GLU A 625 -28.48 13.00 -12.43
C GLU A 625 -28.02 14.28 -13.18
N GLU A 626 -27.81 15.36 -12.46
CA GLU A 626 -27.31 16.63 -13.01
C GLU A 626 -25.80 16.73 -13.05
N LEU A 627 -25.09 15.75 -12.48
CA LEU A 627 -23.63 15.73 -12.50
C LEU A 627 -23.12 15.47 -13.92
N GLU A 628 -22.49 16.46 -14.52
CA GLU A 628 -21.94 16.39 -15.86
C GLU A 628 -20.43 16.19 -15.86
N VAL A 629 -19.98 15.09 -16.45
CA VAL A 629 -18.56 14.83 -16.67
C VAL A 629 -18.11 15.50 -17.97
N PRO A 630 -17.07 16.36 -17.93
CA PRO A 630 -16.56 17.02 -19.13
C PRO A 630 -15.98 16.00 -20.13
N VAL A 631 -16.00 16.37 -21.42
CA VAL A 631 -15.40 15.56 -22.48
C VAL A 631 -13.87 15.51 -22.36
N ASP A 632 -13.23 14.54 -23.03
CA ASP A 632 -11.76 14.39 -23.05
C ASP A 632 -11.12 15.37 -24.07
N ASP A 633 -11.44 16.65 -23.95
CA ASP A 633 -10.95 17.70 -24.86
C ASP A 633 -10.68 19.00 -24.08
N PRO A 634 -9.41 19.20 -23.67
CA PRO A 634 -8.99 20.39 -22.92
C PRO A 634 -9.13 21.71 -23.70
N GLU A 635 -9.23 21.65 -25.03
CA GLU A 635 -9.39 22.86 -25.85
C GLU A 635 -10.85 23.33 -25.91
N LYS A 636 -11.79 22.40 -25.74
CA LYS A 636 -13.23 22.70 -25.79
C LYS A 636 -13.87 22.89 -24.42
N ASP A 637 -13.32 22.26 -23.38
CA ASP A 637 -13.89 22.33 -22.05
C ASP A 637 -12.82 22.62 -20.99
N GLU A 638 -12.90 23.78 -20.36
CA GLU A 638 -11.96 24.22 -19.32
C GLU A 638 -12.02 23.37 -18.04
N ARG A 639 -13.08 22.54 -17.89
CA ARG A 639 -13.20 21.55 -16.81
C ARG A 639 -12.37 20.27 -17.08
N CYS A 640 -11.70 20.19 -18.23
CA CYS A 640 -10.75 19.13 -18.57
C CYS A 640 -9.36 19.72 -18.78
N ARG A 641 -8.33 19.13 -18.19
CA ARG A 641 -6.94 19.57 -18.34
C ARG A 641 -6.01 18.37 -18.50
N SER A 642 -5.06 18.45 -19.44
CA SER A 642 -4.01 17.46 -19.59
C SER A 642 -3.00 17.52 -18.43
N VAL A 643 -2.57 16.35 -17.96
CA VAL A 643 -1.55 16.17 -16.91
C VAL A 643 -0.54 15.11 -17.34
N GLU A 644 0.60 15.03 -16.65
CA GLU A 644 1.59 13.98 -16.91
C GLU A 644 0.99 12.58 -16.68
N ARG A 645 1.37 11.64 -17.54
CA ARG A 645 0.93 10.25 -17.44
C ARG A 645 1.22 9.67 -16.05
N GLY A 646 0.17 9.13 -15.40
CA GLY A 646 0.30 8.52 -14.08
C GLY A 646 0.28 9.52 -12.92
N SER A 647 0.01 10.82 -13.18
CA SER A 647 -0.21 11.82 -12.13
C SER A 647 -1.39 11.43 -11.24
N ARG A 648 -1.27 11.73 -9.95
CA ARG A 648 -2.31 11.48 -8.94
C ARG A 648 -2.57 12.71 -8.10
N LEU A 649 -3.81 12.92 -7.74
CA LEU A 649 -4.22 13.97 -6.81
C LEU A 649 -3.70 13.66 -5.39
N VAL A 650 -3.11 14.66 -4.76
CA VAL A 650 -2.68 14.62 -3.36
C VAL A 650 -3.70 15.34 -2.48
N THR A 651 -3.96 16.61 -2.78
CA THR A 651 -4.95 17.43 -2.07
C THR A 651 -5.40 18.60 -2.95
N ALA A 652 -6.46 19.27 -2.53
CA ALA A 652 -6.92 20.52 -3.11
C ALA A 652 -6.89 21.65 -2.06
N ILE A 653 -6.66 22.87 -2.52
CA ILE A 653 -6.65 24.07 -1.69
C ILE A 653 -7.55 25.11 -2.35
N PRO A 654 -8.88 25.00 -2.17
CA PRO A 654 -9.85 25.88 -2.81
C PRO A 654 -9.63 27.36 -2.51
N ALA A 655 -9.24 27.73 -1.28
CA ALA A 655 -8.93 29.12 -0.92
C ALA A 655 -7.79 29.74 -1.75
N ASN A 656 -6.90 28.90 -2.30
CA ASN A 656 -5.84 29.30 -3.24
C ASN A 656 -6.16 28.93 -4.69
N MET A 657 -7.34 28.35 -4.96
CA MET A 657 -7.76 27.89 -6.30
C MET A 657 -6.76 26.90 -6.92
N SER A 658 -6.13 26.05 -6.11
CA SER A 658 -5.07 25.15 -6.53
C SER A 658 -5.30 23.70 -6.14
N ILE A 659 -4.67 22.81 -6.91
CA ILE A 659 -4.54 21.39 -6.60
C ILE A 659 -3.07 21.00 -6.55
N ILE A 660 -2.77 19.96 -5.77
CA ILE A 660 -1.45 19.36 -5.69
C ILE A 660 -1.50 18.00 -6.37
N LEU A 661 -0.64 17.82 -7.36
CA LEU A 661 -0.46 16.55 -8.08
C LEU A 661 0.90 15.94 -7.73
N GLN A 662 0.94 14.63 -7.57
CA GLN A 662 2.17 13.85 -7.51
C GLN A 662 2.38 13.13 -8.83
N MET A 663 3.54 13.38 -9.44
CA MET A 663 3.97 12.74 -10.68
C MET A 663 4.54 11.33 -10.39
N PRO A 664 4.62 10.44 -11.38
CA PRO A 664 5.11 9.06 -11.19
C PRO A 664 6.51 8.96 -10.59
N ARG A 665 7.38 9.92 -10.91
CA ARG A 665 8.75 9.99 -10.36
C ARG A 665 8.79 10.49 -8.91
N GLY A 666 7.61 10.94 -8.37
CA GLY A 666 7.45 11.41 -7.00
C GLY A 666 7.56 12.91 -6.81
N ASN A 667 7.96 13.69 -7.82
CA ASN A 667 7.89 15.15 -7.77
C ASN A 667 6.44 15.63 -7.63
N LEU A 668 6.28 16.84 -7.08
CA LEU A 668 4.99 17.47 -6.87
C LEU A 668 4.82 18.68 -7.77
N GLU A 669 3.61 18.88 -8.24
CA GLU A 669 3.22 20.08 -8.98
C GLU A 669 2.01 20.74 -8.33
N THR A 670 2.11 22.07 -8.13
CA THR A 670 0.97 22.91 -7.77
C THR A 670 0.39 23.48 -9.05
N VAL A 671 -0.87 23.18 -9.31
CA VAL A 671 -1.60 23.56 -10.51
C VAL A 671 -2.76 24.46 -10.13
N PHE A 672 -3.00 25.52 -10.92
CA PHE A 672 -4.15 26.43 -10.80
C PHE A 672 -5.12 26.14 -11.97
N PRO A 673 -6.04 25.18 -11.83
CA PRO A 673 -6.94 24.81 -12.90
C PRO A 673 -7.95 25.92 -13.22
N ARG A 674 -8.21 26.15 -14.50
CA ARG A 674 -9.12 27.21 -14.96
C ARG A 674 -10.50 27.12 -14.30
N ALA A 675 -11.04 25.91 -14.22
CA ALA A 675 -12.34 25.67 -13.58
C ALA A 675 -12.38 26.17 -12.13
N MET A 676 -11.36 25.85 -11.32
CA MET A 676 -11.27 26.34 -9.93
C MET A 676 -11.05 27.83 -9.83
N VAL A 677 -10.18 28.38 -10.70
CA VAL A 677 -9.87 29.80 -10.71
C VAL A 677 -11.12 30.61 -11.03
N VAL A 678 -11.87 30.24 -12.05
CA VAL A 678 -13.09 30.94 -12.44
C VAL A 678 -14.17 30.82 -11.34
N ALA A 679 -14.35 29.61 -10.78
CA ALA A 679 -15.29 29.41 -9.66
C ALA A 679 -14.92 30.24 -8.43
N GLY A 680 -13.62 30.27 -8.08
CA GLY A 680 -13.13 31.05 -6.94
C GLY A 680 -13.27 32.57 -7.17
N ILE A 681 -13.02 33.08 -8.37
CA ILE A 681 -13.24 34.50 -8.71
C ILE A 681 -14.73 34.84 -8.57
N ARG A 682 -15.65 34.00 -9.07
CA ARG A 682 -17.11 34.19 -8.93
C ARG A 682 -17.51 34.26 -7.45
N SER A 683 -17.03 33.34 -6.63
CA SER A 683 -17.30 33.36 -5.18
C SER A 683 -16.80 34.65 -4.51
N LEU A 684 -15.61 35.13 -4.87
CA LEU A 684 -15.09 36.40 -4.35
C LEU A 684 -15.93 37.63 -4.80
N ILE A 685 -16.51 37.58 -6.00
CA ILE A 685 -17.42 38.62 -6.47
C ILE A 685 -18.72 38.56 -5.66
N ASP A 686 -19.28 37.36 -5.43
CA ASP A 686 -20.49 37.17 -4.63
C ASP A 686 -20.32 37.70 -3.19
N GLU A 687 -19.11 37.49 -2.62
CA GLU A 687 -18.68 38.03 -1.30
C GLU A 687 -18.36 39.52 -1.32
N LYS A 688 -18.43 40.19 -2.49
CA LYS A 688 -18.03 41.58 -2.72
C LYS A 688 -16.55 41.88 -2.39
N ASN A 689 -15.69 40.86 -2.50
CA ASN A 689 -14.25 40.99 -2.32
C ASN A 689 -13.56 41.28 -3.68
N TYR A 690 -13.83 42.47 -4.20
CA TYR A 690 -13.40 42.87 -5.55
C TYR A 690 -11.88 43.01 -5.67
N ALA A 691 -11.17 43.41 -4.60
CA ALA A 691 -9.70 43.53 -4.61
C ALA A 691 -9.04 42.18 -4.90
N ARG A 692 -9.48 41.13 -4.20
CA ARG A 692 -8.93 39.77 -4.42
C ARG A 692 -9.38 39.22 -5.76
N ALA A 693 -10.64 39.37 -6.14
CA ALA A 693 -11.16 38.94 -7.44
C ALA A 693 -10.35 39.55 -8.60
N PHE A 694 -10.13 40.88 -8.56
CA PHE A 694 -9.31 41.60 -9.53
C PHE A 694 -7.86 41.09 -9.58
N SER A 695 -7.25 40.91 -8.40
CA SER A 695 -5.88 40.40 -8.30
C SER A 695 -5.74 39.00 -8.92
N TYR A 696 -6.72 38.12 -8.71
CA TYR A 696 -6.72 36.80 -9.33
C TYR A 696 -7.00 36.84 -10.83
N CYS A 697 -7.89 37.71 -11.32
CA CYS A 697 -8.07 37.90 -12.75
C CYS A 697 -6.75 38.27 -13.42
N ARG A 698 -6.01 39.21 -12.83
CA ARG A 698 -4.71 39.65 -13.34
C ARG A 698 -3.63 38.59 -13.29
N THR A 699 -3.45 37.95 -12.15
CA THR A 699 -2.40 36.95 -11.92
C THR A 699 -2.60 35.66 -12.68
N GLN A 700 -3.86 35.23 -12.79
CA GLN A 700 -4.25 34.01 -13.49
C GLN A 700 -4.70 34.22 -14.94
N ARG A 701 -4.58 35.47 -15.43
CA ARG A 701 -4.92 35.86 -16.82
C ARG A 701 -6.36 35.47 -17.19
N VAL A 702 -7.32 35.75 -16.30
CA VAL A 702 -8.76 35.59 -16.54
C VAL A 702 -9.27 36.93 -17.12
N ASP A 703 -10.22 36.83 -18.05
CA ASP A 703 -10.87 38.02 -18.61
C ASP A 703 -11.51 38.85 -17.49
N MET A 704 -11.13 40.11 -17.40
CA MET A 704 -11.60 41.00 -16.33
C MET A 704 -13.08 41.36 -16.46
N ASN A 705 -13.70 41.15 -17.63
CA ASN A 705 -15.14 41.32 -17.79
C ASN A 705 -15.95 40.49 -16.80
N ILE A 706 -15.44 39.36 -16.31
CA ILE A 706 -16.10 38.53 -15.29
C ILE A 706 -16.46 39.32 -14.03
N LEU A 707 -15.69 40.37 -13.67
CA LEU A 707 -15.99 41.21 -12.51
C LEU A 707 -17.32 41.96 -12.63
N TYR A 708 -17.75 42.25 -13.85
CA TYR A 708 -19.02 42.84 -14.16
C TYR A 708 -20.06 41.76 -14.61
N ASP A 709 -19.68 40.92 -15.57
CA ASP A 709 -20.59 39.99 -16.24
C ASP A 709 -21.20 38.94 -15.33
N HIS A 710 -20.51 38.56 -14.25
CA HIS A 710 -21.00 37.52 -13.34
C HIS A 710 -22.27 38.00 -12.56
N GLN A 711 -22.24 39.23 -12.05
CA GLN A 711 -23.36 39.84 -11.33
C GLN A 711 -23.45 41.35 -11.61
N PRO A 712 -23.96 41.78 -12.77
CA PRO A 712 -23.99 43.16 -13.21
C PRO A 712 -24.74 44.11 -12.24
N GLU A 713 -25.90 43.69 -11.73
CA GLU A 713 -26.69 44.48 -10.79
C GLU A 713 -25.98 44.69 -9.46
N GLN A 714 -25.37 43.63 -8.92
CA GLN A 714 -24.57 43.73 -7.70
C GLN A 714 -23.34 44.65 -7.90
N PHE A 715 -22.65 44.50 -9.03
CA PHE A 715 -21.47 45.35 -9.34
C PHE A 715 -21.87 46.81 -9.40
N LEU A 716 -22.92 47.16 -10.14
CA LEU A 716 -23.40 48.54 -10.27
C LEU A 716 -23.84 49.14 -8.92
N ALA A 717 -24.50 48.35 -8.08
CA ALA A 717 -24.91 48.79 -6.75
C ALA A 717 -23.68 49.00 -5.79
N ASN A 718 -22.54 48.43 -6.09
CA ASN A 718 -21.32 48.46 -5.24
C ASN A 718 -20.08 49.06 -5.94
N VAL A 719 -20.23 49.90 -6.98
CA VAL A 719 -19.12 50.54 -7.70
C VAL A 719 -18.25 51.35 -6.74
N GLY A 720 -18.83 52.05 -5.77
CA GLY A 720 -18.04 52.77 -4.75
C GLY A 720 -17.12 51.86 -3.95
N LEU A 721 -17.65 50.69 -3.50
CA LEU A 721 -16.87 49.69 -2.80
C LEU A 721 -15.74 49.09 -3.69
N PHE A 722 -16.01 48.86 -4.98
CA PHE A 722 -14.97 48.44 -5.95
C PHE A 722 -13.82 49.46 -6.04
N LEU A 723 -14.15 50.76 -6.18
CA LEU A 723 -13.16 51.82 -6.24
C LEU A 723 -12.36 51.97 -4.93
N ASP A 724 -13.03 51.83 -3.78
CA ASP A 724 -12.37 51.87 -2.46
C ASP A 724 -11.42 50.69 -2.26
N GLN A 725 -11.77 49.51 -2.76
CA GLN A 725 -10.94 48.33 -2.67
C GLN A 725 -9.79 48.28 -3.67
N ILE A 726 -9.86 49.06 -4.78
CA ILE A 726 -8.84 49.13 -5.85
C ILE A 726 -8.45 50.60 -6.03
N PRO A 727 -7.68 51.18 -5.11
CA PRO A 727 -7.34 52.60 -5.15
C PRO A 727 -6.30 52.97 -6.23
N ASP A 728 -5.63 52.01 -6.82
CA ASP A 728 -4.64 52.24 -7.86
C ASP A 728 -5.31 52.55 -9.20
N VAL A 729 -5.17 53.80 -9.66
CA VAL A 729 -5.75 54.27 -10.92
C VAL A 729 -5.30 53.44 -12.13
N THR A 730 -4.08 52.91 -12.12
CA THR A 730 -3.57 52.09 -13.23
C THR A 730 -4.34 50.74 -13.32
N PHE A 731 -4.82 50.23 -12.21
CA PHE A 731 -5.66 49.01 -12.19
C PHE A 731 -7.08 49.30 -12.62
N ILE A 732 -7.61 50.45 -12.30
CA ILE A 732 -8.92 50.89 -12.78
C ILE A 732 -8.86 51.12 -14.30
N ASP A 733 -7.80 51.75 -14.81
CA ASP A 733 -7.61 51.93 -16.25
C ASP A 733 -7.47 50.60 -16.98
N LEU A 734 -6.76 49.63 -16.37
CA LEU A 734 -6.64 48.28 -16.91
C LEU A 734 -8.02 47.59 -16.98
N PHE A 735 -8.83 47.70 -15.94
CA PHE A 735 -10.18 47.16 -15.93
C PHE A 735 -11.06 47.82 -17.00
N LEU A 736 -11.10 49.14 -17.04
CA LEU A 736 -11.90 49.89 -18.01
C LEU A 736 -11.47 49.60 -19.45
N SER A 737 -10.20 49.47 -19.72
CA SER A 737 -9.69 49.10 -21.05
C SER A 737 -10.00 47.69 -21.48
N SER A 738 -10.35 46.79 -20.54
CA SER A 738 -10.71 45.41 -20.82
C SER A 738 -12.21 45.20 -21.00
N LEU A 739 -13.05 46.19 -20.61
CA LEU A 739 -14.49 46.12 -20.81
C LEU A 739 -14.88 46.08 -22.30
N ARG A 740 -15.79 45.17 -22.66
CA ARG A 740 -16.27 44.99 -24.03
C ARG A 740 -17.66 45.57 -24.21
#